data_5c430f98f4528ed9bc9ecd2aac462dec
#
_entry.id   5c430f98f4528ed9bc9ecd2aac462dec
#
_cell.length_a   1.000
_cell.length_b   1.000
_cell.length_c   1.000
_cell.angle_alpha   90.00
_cell.angle_beta   90.00
_cell.angle_gamma   90.00
#
_symmetry.space_group_name_H-M   'P 1'
#
loop_
_entity.id
_entity.type
_entity.pdbx_description
1 polymer ?
#
loop_
_entity_poly.entity_id
_entity_poly.type
_entity_poly.pdbx_seq_one_letter_code
_entity_poly.pdbx_strand_id
1 'polypeptide(L)'
;MKFSESWLREWVNPAVTTDELTHQITMAGLEVDDVLPVAGTFTGVKVGHVVECGQHPDADKLRVTKVDVGEEELLDIVCGAPNCRQGLKVAVATVGAVLPGDFKIKKAKLRGQPSHGMLCSFSELGIDVESNGIMELAEDAVIGTDFREFLALNDVTIDVDLTSNRADCFSLRGMAREVGVLNRADVAEPAVSPVAPTIDANISIEVKAPAACPRYLGRIVKNVNVQAQTPLWMQEKLRRCGIRSIDPIVDITNYVMLEQGQPMHAFDLAKIEGGIVVRLAEQGEKLTLLDGNEAELNADTLIIADHNKALAIAGIFGGEHSGVSTETKDVLLECAFFAPDHIRGRARSYGLHTDSSMRYERGVDYALQHAAMERATQLLIDICGGDVAPVVAAESDADLPKPNTVALRRTKLDNLLGHHIADADVVEILQRLGMSVETTAEGWTATAPTWRFDIAIEQDLVEEVGRIYGYDNIPNQAPAAALNMNLHKEANLPLKRVRDLLVDRGYHEAITYSFVEPEQQKLIVPDVEPLILPNPISADMSAMRLSLIQGLLNTVVHNQKRQQPRVRLFEQGLRFIPDQTAENGMRQEPMLAGVISGTRGEEHWNLETATVDFFDLKGDVEAILELTANGKAYSFAAAKHPALHPGQSAAIVLDGKTIGVIGTVHPELERKFGLNGRTIVFEIEWSAINTKVIPEAVALSKFPSNRRDIAVVVDDAVASGDIVKACLAQGGEFLKDAKLFDVYVGKGVEDGKKSLAIALTLQSAERTLEDADIAGAVEAIVAHVSAKFGATLRD
;
A
#
# COMPACT_ATOMS: atom_id res chain seq x y z
N MET A 1 0.38 5.11 15.44
CA MET A 1 0.56 5.83 16.74
C MET A 1 1.40 4.96 17.65
N LYS A 2 2.59 5.48 18.02
CA LYS A 2 3.48 4.76 18.95
C LYS A 2 3.29 5.26 20.38
N PHE A 3 3.19 4.37 21.34
CA PHE A 3 3.12 4.72 22.75
C PHE A 3 3.68 3.60 23.63
N SER A 4 4.15 3.99 24.83
CA SER A 4 4.64 3.07 25.85
C SER A 4 3.46 2.46 26.59
N GLU A 5 3.47 1.13 26.80
CA GLU A 5 2.46 0.45 27.59
C GLU A 5 2.46 0.95 29.03
N SER A 6 3.62 1.15 29.64
CA SER A 6 3.72 1.66 31.01
C SER A 6 3.10 3.05 31.14
N TRP A 7 3.27 3.93 30.14
CA TRP A 7 2.63 5.24 30.16
C TRP A 7 1.11 5.15 30.01
N LEU A 8 0.61 4.24 29.14
CA LEU A 8 -0.84 3.99 29.04
C LEU A 8 -1.40 3.49 30.38
N ARG A 9 -0.67 2.61 31.08
CA ARG A 9 -1.10 2.08 32.37
C ARG A 9 -1.09 3.10 33.52
N GLU A 10 -0.41 4.24 33.37
CA GLU A 10 -0.60 5.40 34.28
C GLU A 10 -2.01 6.00 34.17
N TRP A 11 -2.66 5.87 33.02
CA TRP A 11 -3.98 6.40 32.75
C TRP A 11 -5.10 5.38 32.95
N VAL A 12 -4.88 4.17 32.53
CA VAL A 12 -5.82 3.06 32.64
C VAL A 12 -5.06 1.76 32.82
N ASN A 13 -5.33 1.05 33.89
CA ASN A 13 -4.55 -0.17 34.21
C ASN A 13 -5.48 -1.38 34.41
N PRO A 14 -6.03 -1.96 33.33
CA PRO A 14 -6.79 -3.19 33.42
C PRO A 14 -5.90 -4.37 33.80
N ALA A 15 -6.48 -5.37 34.47
CA ALA A 15 -5.75 -6.58 34.89
C ALA A 15 -5.63 -7.59 33.73
N VAL A 16 -5.01 -7.15 32.63
CA VAL A 16 -4.73 -7.95 31.42
C VAL A 16 -3.25 -7.92 31.09
N THR A 17 -2.76 -8.96 30.43
CA THR A 17 -1.38 -9.04 29.92
C THR A 17 -1.20 -8.12 28.70
N THR A 18 0.05 -7.89 28.30
CA THR A 18 0.37 -7.13 27.07
C THR A 18 -0.28 -7.78 25.84
N ASP A 19 -0.20 -9.10 25.70
CA ASP A 19 -0.80 -9.83 24.57
C ASP A 19 -2.33 -9.71 24.55
N GLU A 20 -2.97 -9.79 25.70
CA GLU A 20 -4.43 -9.59 25.80
C GLU A 20 -4.81 -8.16 25.49
N LEU A 21 -4.04 -7.17 25.95
CA LEU A 21 -4.27 -5.76 25.72
C LEU A 21 -4.18 -5.42 24.22
N THR A 22 -3.11 -5.86 23.55
CA THR A 22 -2.89 -5.61 22.13
C THR A 22 -3.91 -6.33 21.26
N HIS A 23 -4.33 -7.54 21.66
CA HIS A 23 -5.43 -8.24 21.01
C HIS A 23 -6.76 -7.49 21.16
N GLN A 24 -7.11 -7.01 22.34
CA GLN A 24 -8.33 -6.21 22.56
C GLN A 24 -8.34 -4.94 21.70
N ILE A 25 -7.22 -4.21 21.66
CA ILE A 25 -7.07 -2.98 20.87
C ILE A 25 -7.30 -3.29 19.38
N THR A 26 -6.65 -4.35 18.86
CA THR A 26 -6.80 -4.78 17.46
C THR A 26 -8.24 -5.19 17.14
N MET A 27 -8.87 -5.98 18.00
CA MET A 27 -10.24 -6.47 17.79
C MET A 27 -11.28 -5.34 17.89
N ALA A 28 -10.94 -4.23 18.55
CA ALA A 28 -11.77 -3.03 18.59
C ALA A 28 -11.55 -2.09 17.38
N GLY A 29 -10.78 -2.51 16.35
CA GLY A 29 -10.57 -1.78 15.11
C GLY A 29 -9.35 -0.86 15.10
N LEU A 30 -8.46 -0.99 16.06
CA LEU A 30 -7.19 -0.26 16.15
C LEU A 30 -6.04 -1.25 15.97
N GLU A 31 -5.66 -1.53 14.73
CA GLU A 31 -4.70 -2.59 14.38
C GLU A 31 -3.31 -2.33 15.00
N VAL A 32 -2.84 -3.30 15.78
CA VAL A 32 -1.48 -3.26 16.36
C VAL A 32 -0.51 -3.85 15.35
N ASP A 33 0.38 -3.01 14.83
CA ASP A 33 1.41 -3.40 13.86
C ASP A 33 2.60 -4.08 14.53
N ASP A 34 3.09 -3.49 15.64
CA ASP A 34 4.29 -3.93 16.32
C ASP A 34 4.21 -3.78 17.84
N VAL A 35 4.88 -4.69 18.56
CA VAL A 35 5.12 -4.61 19.99
C VAL A 35 6.61 -4.81 20.23
N LEU A 36 7.32 -3.72 20.50
CA LEU A 36 8.78 -3.73 20.59
C LEU A 36 9.27 -3.42 22.00
N PRO A 37 10.23 -4.16 22.55
CA PRO A 37 10.82 -3.82 23.84
C PRO A 37 11.55 -2.47 23.75
N VAL A 38 11.42 -1.65 24.80
CA VAL A 38 12.01 -0.30 24.84
C VAL A 38 13.53 -0.28 24.98
N ALA A 39 14.14 -1.42 25.30
CA ALA A 39 15.59 -1.61 25.43
C ALA A 39 15.97 -3.06 25.11
N GLY A 40 17.25 -3.29 24.80
CA GLY A 40 17.80 -4.62 24.61
C GLY A 40 17.75 -5.47 25.91
N THR A 41 17.98 -6.76 25.76
CA THR A 41 18.07 -7.67 26.89
C THR A 41 19.45 -7.56 27.54
N PHE A 42 19.51 -7.11 28.79
CA PHE A 42 20.75 -7.05 29.57
C PHE A 42 20.48 -7.24 31.05
N THR A 43 21.55 -7.61 31.82
CA THR A 43 21.51 -7.80 33.26
C THR A 43 22.80 -7.28 33.90
N GLY A 44 22.76 -6.93 35.19
CA GLY A 44 23.94 -6.55 35.93
C GLY A 44 24.50 -5.16 35.62
N VAL A 45 23.64 -4.27 35.07
CA VAL A 45 23.95 -2.86 34.87
C VAL A 45 23.36 -2.07 36.06
N LYS A 46 24.16 -1.20 36.65
CA LYS A 46 23.78 -0.38 37.82
C LYS A 46 24.01 1.10 37.53
N VAL A 47 23.30 1.96 38.25
CA VAL A 47 23.64 3.38 38.33
C VAL A 47 24.95 3.53 39.13
N GLY A 48 25.95 4.18 38.54
CA GLY A 48 27.22 4.44 39.17
C GLY A 48 27.61 5.91 39.14
N HIS A 49 28.57 6.27 39.97
CA HIS A 49 29.12 7.63 40.05
C HIS A 49 30.64 7.59 39.81
N VAL A 50 31.11 8.36 38.86
CA VAL A 50 32.54 8.49 38.53
C VAL A 50 33.19 9.39 39.59
N VAL A 51 33.76 8.80 40.61
CA VAL A 51 34.38 9.52 41.73
C VAL A 51 35.73 10.13 41.34
N GLU A 52 36.52 9.38 40.56
CA GLU A 52 37.81 9.86 40.05
C GLU A 52 37.89 9.58 38.54
N CYS A 53 38.46 10.51 37.77
CA CYS A 53 38.71 10.35 36.33
C CYS A 53 40.04 11.01 35.96
N GLY A 54 40.99 10.20 35.49
CA GLY A 54 42.31 10.65 35.06
C GLY A 54 42.70 10.16 33.67
N GLN A 55 43.73 10.77 33.10
CA GLN A 55 44.28 10.35 31.81
C GLN A 55 44.96 8.99 31.94
N HIS A 56 44.73 8.10 30.95
CA HIS A 56 45.43 6.83 30.89
C HIS A 56 46.93 7.04 30.62
N PRO A 57 47.88 6.39 31.39
CA PRO A 57 49.32 6.63 31.28
C PRO A 57 49.88 6.31 29.87
N ASP A 58 49.34 5.30 29.19
CA ASP A 58 49.87 4.78 27.92
C ASP A 58 48.86 4.92 26.73
N ALA A 59 47.84 5.80 26.85
CA ALA A 59 46.85 5.95 25.79
C ALA A 59 46.12 7.32 25.83
N ASP A 60 46.29 8.14 24.81
CA ASP A 60 45.74 9.50 24.72
C ASP A 60 44.20 9.57 24.71
N LYS A 61 43.55 8.54 24.17
CA LYS A 61 42.07 8.48 24.04
C LYS A 61 41.37 7.73 25.17
N LEU A 62 42.14 7.21 26.16
CA LEU A 62 41.55 6.45 27.25
C LEU A 62 41.62 7.24 28.56
N ARG A 63 40.63 7.02 29.42
CA ARG A 63 40.54 7.53 30.78
C ARG A 63 40.55 6.36 31.75
N VAL A 64 41.21 6.53 32.90
CA VAL A 64 41.14 5.60 34.02
C VAL A 64 40.21 6.21 35.05
N THR A 65 39.19 5.48 35.43
CA THR A 65 38.17 5.98 36.38
C THR A 65 38.05 5.08 37.60
N LYS A 66 37.67 5.66 38.76
CA LYS A 66 37.14 4.95 39.91
C LYS A 66 35.66 5.24 40.02
N VAL A 67 34.87 4.20 40.04
CA VAL A 67 33.41 4.30 39.96
C VAL A 67 32.76 3.65 41.18
N ASP A 68 31.92 4.43 41.85
CA ASP A 68 31.06 3.95 42.92
C ASP A 68 29.78 3.37 42.30
N VAL A 69 29.49 2.09 42.63
CA VAL A 69 28.25 1.39 42.20
C VAL A 69 27.42 0.95 43.38
N GLY A 70 27.60 1.57 44.56
CA GLY A 70 26.92 1.24 45.81
C GLY A 70 27.49 0.00 46.53
N GLU A 71 28.72 -0.40 46.19
CA GLU A 71 29.46 -1.51 46.83
C GLU A 71 30.59 -0.99 47.75
N GLU A 72 31.15 -1.84 48.63
CA GLU A 72 32.18 -1.39 49.55
C GLU A 72 33.48 -0.88 48.87
N GLU A 73 33.78 -1.42 47.69
CA GLU A 73 34.98 -1.05 46.93
C GLU A 73 34.63 -0.32 45.65
N LEU A 74 35.40 0.73 45.33
CA LEU A 74 35.26 1.42 44.04
C LEU A 74 35.78 0.55 42.90
N LEU A 75 35.10 0.54 41.78
CA LEU A 75 35.51 -0.20 40.59
C LEU A 75 36.53 0.60 39.77
N ASP A 76 37.65 -0.03 39.44
CA ASP A 76 38.57 0.51 38.43
C ASP A 76 37.99 0.18 37.03
N ILE A 77 37.73 1.21 36.22
CA ILE A 77 37.21 1.06 34.87
C ILE A 77 37.97 1.95 33.90
N VAL A 78 38.38 1.40 32.77
CA VAL A 78 39.00 2.15 31.68
C VAL A 78 37.91 2.48 30.66
N CYS A 79 37.75 3.78 30.35
CA CYS A 79 36.73 4.29 29.44
C CYS A 79 37.37 5.04 28.26
N GLY A 80 36.86 4.81 27.06
CA GLY A 80 37.28 5.49 25.85
C GLY A 80 36.30 6.57 25.33
N ALA A 81 35.23 6.81 26.08
CA ALA A 81 34.24 7.80 25.69
C ALA A 81 34.75 9.24 25.85
N PRO A 82 34.50 10.14 24.89
CA PRO A 82 35.02 11.50 24.94
C PRO A 82 34.42 12.35 26.06
N ASN A 83 33.18 12.01 26.49
CA ASN A 83 32.45 12.74 27.53
C ASN A 83 32.73 12.22 28.95
N CYS A 84 33.59 11.19 29.11
CA CYS A 84 33.92 10.65 30.43
C CYS A 84 34.71 11.65 31.28
N ARG A 85 34.14 12.02 32.46
CA ARG A 85 34.73 12.97 33.42
C ARG A 85 34.32 12.65 34.84
N GLN A 86 35.06 13.19 35.79
CA GLN A 86 34.73 13.09 37.20
C GLN A 86 33.40 13.77 37.54
N GLY A 87 32.64 13.21 38.46
CA GLY A 87 31.37 13.72 38.96
C GLY A 87 30.15 13.22 38.20
N LEU A 88 30.33 12.51 37.05
CA LEU A 88 29.19 11.98 36.28
C LEU A 88 28.51 10.83 37.00
N LYS A 89 27.19 10.79 36.95
CA LYS A 89 26.40 9.59 37.13
C LYS A 89 26.18 8.88 35.80
N VAL A 90 26.36 7.57 35.75
CA VAL A 90 26.49 6.81 34.52
C VAL A 90 25.88 5.42 34.67
N ALA A 91 25.55 4.75 33.59
CA ALA A 91 25.19 3.33 33.55
C ALA A 91 26.47 2.49 33.55
N VAL A 92 26.60 1.58 34.51
CA VAL A 92 27.80 0.75 34.74
C VAL A 92 27.45 -0.72 34.63
N ALA A 93 27.96 -1.38 33.61
CA ALA A 93 27.93 -2.83 33.53
C ALA A 93 29.04 -3.41 34.42
N THR A 94 28.66 -4.08 35.51
CA THR A 94 29.58 -4.70 36.47
C THR A 94 30.13 -6.03 35.97
N VAL A 95 31.16 -6.58 36.63
CA VAL A 95 31.68 -7.89 36.24
C VAL A 95 30.62 -8.96 36.45
N GLY A 96 30.36 -9.73 35.39
CA GLY A 96 29.27 -10.71 35.30
C GLY A 96 28.03 -10.23 34.62
N ALA A 97 27.91 -8.92 34.33
CA ALA A 97 26.84 -8.37 33.51
C ALA A 97 26.84 -9.02 32.14
N VAL A 98 25.64 -9.17 31.59
CA VAL A 98 25.40 -9.64 30.19
C VAL A 98 24.68 -8.53 29.43
N LEU A 99 25.30 -8.07 28.39
CA LEU A 99 24.76 -7.03 27.50
C LEU A 99 24.13 -7.64 26.23
N PRO A 100 23.41 -6.88 25.43
CA PRO A 100 22.83 -7.37 24.19
C PRO A 100 23.84 -8.10 23.32
N GLY A 101 23.41 -9.18 22.63
CA GLY A 101 24.29 -10.07 21.87
C GLY A 101 25.10 -11.03 22.74
N ASP A 102 24.64 -11.33 23.98
CA ASP A 102 25.30 -12.22 24.95
C ASP A 102 26.72 -11.80 25.35
N PHE A 103 26.99 -10.49 25.24
CA PHE A 103 28.30 -9.95 25.60
C PHE A 103 28.48 -9.89 27.13
N LYS A 104 29.35 -10.77 27.65
CA LYS A 104 29.61 -10.89 29.09
C LYS A 104 30.78 -10.01 29.54
N ILE A 105 30.54 -9.14 30.51
CA ILE A 105 31.55 -8.31 31.10
C ILE A 105 32.45 -9.16 32.05
N LYS A 106 33.74 -9.11 31.79
CA LYS A 106 34.77 -9.85 32.53
C LYS A 106 35.81 -8.89 33.09
N LYS A 107 36.53 -9.29 34.14
CA LYS A 107 37.71 -8.57 34.59
C LYS A 107 38.74 -8.54 33.46
N ALA A 108 39.17 -7.36 33.07
CA ALA A 108 40.09 -7.13 31.97
C ALA A 108 41.25 -6.21 32.40
N LYS A 109 42.31 -6.18 31.59
CA LYS A 109 43.35 -5.16 31.64
C LYS A 109 43.42 -4.50 30.29
N LEU A 110 43.24 -3.21 30.24
CA LEU A 110 43.32 -2.41 28.99
C LEU A 110 44.62 -1.60 29.05
N ARG A 111 45.57 -1.95 28.17
CA ARG A 111 46.93 -1.36 28.13
C ARG A 111 47.60 -1.27 29.53
N GLY A 112 47.55 -2.35 30.27
CA GLY A 112 48.18 -2.45 31.60
C GLY A 112 47.33 -1.98 32.79
N GLN A 113 46.27 -1.18 32.56
CA GLN A 113 45.37 -0.70 33.64
C GLN A 113 44.20 -1.67 33.84
N PRO A 114 43.79 -1.94 35.10
CA PRO A 114 42.67 -2.80 35.43
C PRO A 114 41.36 -2.16 34.94
N SER A 115 40.42 -3.00 34.42
CA SER A 115 39.07 -2.60 34.10
C SER A 115 38.11 -3.68 34.60
N HIS A 116 37.34 -3.38 35.63
CA HIS A 116 36.43 -4.29 36.31
C HIS A 116 34.95 -3.93 36.03
N GLY A 117 34.66 -3.52 34.80
CA GLY A 117 33.34 -3.10 34.36
C GLY A 117 33.44 -2.33 33.07
N MET A 118 32.30 -1.81 32.63
CA MET A 118 32.17 -0.96 31.47
C MET A 118 31.18 0.16 31.75
N LEU A 119 31.54 1.41 31.38
CA LEU A 119 30.60 2.50 31.34
C LEU A 119 29.84 2.42 30.01
N CYS A 120 28.51 2.37 30.07
CA CYS A 120 27.69 2.05 28.92
C CYS A 120 27.16 3.29 28.23
N SER A 121 27.08 3.23 26.89
CA SER A 121 26.29 4.10 26.02
C SER A 121 24.86 3.56 25.87
N PHE A 122 23.97 4.35 25.27
CA PHE A 122 22.61 3.91 24.93
C PHE A 122 22.61 2.70 24.00
N SER A 123 23.43 2.73 22.95
CA SER A 123 23.51 1.66 21.94
C SER A 123 23.98 0.31 22.51
N GLU A 124 24.92 0.33 23.49
CA GLU A 124 25.40 -0.90 24.13
C GLU A 124 24.32 -1.59 24.98
N LEU A 125 23.31 -0.84 25.42
CA LEU A 125 22.15 -1.37 26.14
C LEU A 125 20.96 -1.67 25.21
N GLY A 126 21.14 -1.52 23.88
CA GLY A 126 20.07 -1.72 22.89
C GLY A 126 18.94 -0.69 23.04
N ILE A 127 19.31 0.52 23.48
CA ILE A 127 18.41 1.67 23.53
C ILE A 127 18.69 2.53 22.30
N ASP A 128 17.68 2.73 21.48
CA ASP A 128 17.78 3.47 20.22
C ASP A 128 17.84 4.97 20.49
N VAL A 129 19.06 5.46 20.71
CA VAL A 129 19.40 6.88 20.86
C VAL A 129 20.75 7.13 20.22
N GLU A 130 20.81 8.05 19.30
CA GLU A 130 22.09 8.53 18.77
C GLU A 130 22.87 9.26 19.86
N SER A 131 23.98 8.72 20.28
CA SER A 131 24.84 9.34 21.28
C SER A 131 26.33 9.11 20.98
N ASN A 132 27.15 10.13 21.21
CA ASN A 132 28.61 10.08 21.06
C ASN A 132 29.28 9.96 22.43
N GLY A 133 29.10 8.81 23.10
CA GLY A 133 29.75 8.57 24.38
C GLY A 133 28.91 7.76 25.35
N ILE A 134 29.32 7.79 26.61
CA ILE A 134 28.59 7.13 27.70
C ILE A 134 27.33 7.92 28.07
N MET A 135 26.37 7.18 28.61
CA MET A 135 25.10 7.74 29.08
C MET A 135 25.33 8.58 30.34
N GLU A 136 24.94 9.85 30.30
CA GLU A 136 24.97 10.73 31.48
C GLU A 136 23.59 10.72 32.14
N LEU A 137 23.57 10.44 33.45
CA LEU A 137 22.35 10.39 34.24
C LEU A 137 22.18 11.67 35.06
N ALA A 138 20.97 11.95 35.47
CA ALA A 138 20.66 13.10 36.31
C ALA A 138 21.36 12.99 37.71
N GLU A 139 21.63 14.15 38.31
CA GLU A 139 22.35 14.22 39.61
C GLU A 139 21.61 13.53 40.73
N ASP A 140 20.29 13.40 40.66
CA ASP A 140 19.44 12.73 41.64
C ASP A 140 19.40 11.20 41.50
N ALA A 141 19.99 10.63 40.43
CA ALA A 141 20.01 9.18 40.22
C ALA A 141 20.66 8.47 41.42
N VAL A 142 19.97 7.47 41.97
CA VAL A 142 20.43 6.77 43.18
C VAL A 142 21.48 5.73 42.79
N ILE A 143 22.70 5.89 43.35
CA ILE A 143 23.84 5.01 43.10
C ILE A 143 23.51 3.58 43.58
N GLY A 144 23.89 2.58 42.76
CA GLY A 144 23.68 1.16 43.04
C GLY A 144 22.34 0.60 42.63
N THR A 145 21.39 1.44 42.21
CA THR A 145 20.10 1.00 41.67
C THR A 145 20.31 0.19 40.41
N ASP A 146 19.56 -0.90 40.21
CA ASP A 146 19.50 -1.60 38.92
C ASP A 146 19.03 -0.67 37.83
N PHE A 147 19.76 -0.64 36.71
CA PHE A 147 19.53 0.33 35.66
C PHE A 147 18.21 0.11 34.91
N ARG A 148 17.74 -1.16 34.80
CA ARG A 148 16.44 -1.46 34.23
C ARG A 148 15.30 -0.96 35.10
N GLU A 149 15.47 -1.04 36.42
CA GLU A 149 14.49 -0.50 37.36
C GLU A 149 14.51 1.04 37.36
N PHE A 150 15.71 1.64 37.36
CA PHE A 150 15.88 3.10 37.35
C PHE A 150 15.18 3.78 36.16
N LEU A 151 15.29 3.22 34.95
CA LEU A 151 14.63 3.75 33.74
C LEU A 151 13.32 3.04 33.40
N ALA A 152 12.81 2.16 34.24
CA ALA A 152 11.61 1.37 33.98
C ALA A 152 11.63 0.71 32.56
N LEU A 153 12.75 0.02 32.26
CA LEU A 153 13.00 -0.58 30.93
C LEU A 153 12.30 -1.93 30.71
N ASN A 154 11.54 -2.42 31.70
CA ASN A 154 10.66 -3.57 31.51
C ASN A 154 9.31 -3.11 30.95
N ASP A 155 9.35 -2.55 29.78
CA ASP A 155 8.23 -1.91 29.08
C ASP A 155 8.31 -2.23 27.57
N VAL A 156 7.22 -2.03 26.89
CA VAL A 156 7.13 -2.16 25.43
C VAL A 156 6.55 -0.90 24.80
N THR A 157 6.99 -0.62 23.60
CA THR A 157 6.33 0.33 22.70
C THR A 157 5.33 -0.43 21.85
N ILE A 158 4.08 0.00 21.88
CA ILE A 158 3.00 -0.51 21.02
C ILE A 158 2.82 0.47 19.86
N ASP A 159 2.88 -0.05 18.63
CA ASP A 159 2.59 0.72 17.42
C ASP A 159 1.23 0.34 16.88
N VAL A 160 0.35 1.33 16.73
CA VAL A 160 -1.03 1.15 16.27
C VAL A 160 -1.26 1.91 14.99
N ASP A 161 -1.71 1.23 13.94
CA ASP A 161 -2.21 1.88 12.73
C ASP A 161 -3.64 2.38 12.95
N LEU A 162 -3.84 3.67 12.73
CA LEU A 162 -5.10 4.34 12.98
C LEU A 162 -5.82 4.66 11.68
N THR A 163 -7.02 4.16 11.54
CA THR A 163 -7.92 4.53 10.45
C THR A 163 -8.24 6.03 10.47
N SER A 164 -8.61 6.57 9.31
CA SER A 164 -8.80 8.02 9.14
C SER A 164 -9.91 8.60 10.01
N ASN A 165 -10.86 7.78 10.46
CA ASN A 165 -11.97 8.17 11.33
C ASN A 165 -11.62 8.21 12.82
N ARG A 166 -10.47 7.63 13.22
CA ARG A 166 -10.08 7.51 14.63
C ARG A 166 -9.01 8.55 15.04
N ALA A 167 -9.27 9.82 14.71
CA ALA A 167 -8.41 10.95 15.09
C ALA A 167 -8.23 11.09 16.61
N ASP A 168 -9.25 10.76 17.38
CA ASP A 168 -9.24 10.77 18.84
C ASP A 168 -8.14 9.91 19.45
N CYS A 169 -7.75 8.83 18.79
CA CYS A 169 -6.72 7.88 19.23
C CYS A 169 -5.29 8.30 18.87
N PHE A 170 -5.06 9.48 18.26
CA PHE A 170 -3.71 10.04 18.06
C PHE A 170 -3.11 10.63 19.35
N SER A 171 -3.57 10.18 20.51
CA SER A 171 -3.04 10.57 21.82
C SER A 171 -3.14 9.42 22.81
N LEU A 172 -2.32 9.50 23.85
CA LEU A 172 -2.41 8.59 24.98
C LEU A 172 -3.78 8.65 25.65
N ARG A 173 -4.32 9.88 25.79
CA ARG A 173 -5.67 10.12 26.32
C ARG A 173 -6.74 9.37 25.54
N GLY A 174 -6.70 9.40 24.22
CA GLY A 174 -7.64 8.68 23.36
C GLY A 174 -7.51 7.18 23.49
N MET A 175 -6.26 6.67 23.46
CA MET A 175 -5.99 5.23 23.68
C MET A 175 -6.44 4.76 25.07
N ALA A 176 -6.23 5.57 26.10
CA ALA A 176 -6.68 5.26 27.45
C ALA A 176 -8.20 5.17 27.55
N ARG A 177 -8.93 6.07 26.88
CA ARG A 177 -10.41 6.02 26.78
C ARG A 177 -10.88 4.72 26.14
N GLU A 178 -10.28 4.32 25.01
CA GLU A 178 -10.60 3.06 24.34
C GLU A 178 -10.37 1.85 25.22
N VAL A 179 -9.17 1.75 25.83
CA VAL A 179 -8.85 0.65 26.74
C VAL A 179 -9.77 0.66 27.98
N GLY A 180 -10.13 1.84 28.46
CA GLY A 180 -11.09 2.01 29.55
C GLY A 180 -12.49 1.48 29.20
N VAL A 181 -12.97 1.77 28.00
CA VAL A 181 -14.26 1.26 27.52
C VAL A 181 -14.23 -0.27 27.38
N LEU A 182 -13.20 -0.80 26.74
CA LEU A 182 -13.04 -2.24 26.48
C LEU A 182 -12.98 -3.06 27.78
N ASN A 183 -12.39 -2.50 28.83
CA ASN A 183 -12.20 -3.19 30.11
C ASN A 183 -13.16 -2.71 31.20
N ARG A 184 -14.12 -1.85 30.90
CA ARG A 184 -15.03 -1.21 31.85
C ARG A 184 -14.28 -0.56 33.04
N ALA A 185 -13.09 -0.02 32.75
CA ALA A 185 -12.21 0.63 33.71
C ALA A 185 -12.32 2.16 33.59
N ASP A 186 -12.16 2.86 34.70
CA ASP A 186 -12.13 4.31 34.71
C ASP A 186 -10.75 4.81 34.29
N VAL A 187 -10.71 5.93 33.56
CA VAL A 187 -9.48 6.58 33.10
C VAL A 187 -9.07 7.65 34.13
N ALA A 188 -7.84 7.55 34.61
CA ALA A 188 -7.25 8.51 35.54
C ALA A 188 -6.57 9.64 34.75
N GLU A 189 -7.35 10.63 34.29
CA GLU A 189 -6.77 11.78 33.59
C GLU A 189 -5.95 12.63 34.56
N PRO A 190 -4.72 13.08 34.17
CA PRO A 190 -3.95 14.01 34.98
C PRO A 190 -4.73 15.30 35.24
N ALA A 191 -4.74 15.75 36.48
CA ALA A 191 -5.39 17.01 36.84
C ALA A 191 -4.62 18.18 36.21
N VAL A 192 -5.28 19.00 35.43
CA VAL A 192 -4.74 20.24 34.87
C VAL A 192 -5.31 21.40 35.63
N SER A 193 -4.45 22.15 36.31
CA SER A 193 -4.86 23.33 37.08
C SER A 193 -4.48 24.59 36.32
N PRO A 194 -5.31 25.63 36.33
CA PRO A 194 -4.97 26.92 35.75
C PRO A 194 -3.72 27.51 36.40
N VAL A 195 -2.77 27.94 35.56
CA VAL A 195 -1.56 28.63 36.03
C VAL A 195 -1.83 30.13 36.14
N ALA A 196 -1.75 30.67 37.35
CA ALA A 196 -2.00 32.07 37.58
C ALA A 196 -0.91 32.95 36.89
N PRO A 197 -1.29 34.05 36.23
CA PRO A 197 -0.34 34.96 35.63
C PRO A 197 0.50 35.66 36.71
N THR A 198 1.79 35.79 36.46
CA THR A 198 2.76 36.49 37.34
C THR A 198 3.16 37.84 36.80
N ILE A 199 2.90 38.09 35.49
CA ILE A 199 3.18 39.35 34.81
C ILE A 199 1.97 39.83 34.00
N ASP A 200 1.89 41.13 33.76
CA ASP A 200 0.90 41.72 32.87
C ASP A 200 1.53 42.01 31.50
N ALA A 201 1.75 40.94 30.70
CA ALA A 201 2.22 41.11 29.32
C ALA A 201 1.12 40.63 28.37
N ASN A 202 1.02 41.27 27.22
CA ASN A 202 -0.01 40.98 26.24
C ASN A 202 0.56 41.02 24.82
N ILE A 203 -0.08 40.30 23.90
CA ILE A 203 0.21 40.31 22.46
C ILE A 203 -1.11 40.43 21.69
N SER A 204 -1.12 41.20 20.61
CA SER A 204 -2.29 41.25 19.74
C SER A 204 -2.42 39.94 18.95
N ILE A 205 -3.63 39.36 18.94
CA ILE A 205 -3.97 38.20 18.10
C ILE A 205 -5.19 38.55 17.25
N GLU A 206 -5.01 38.57 15.93
CA GLU A 206 -6.07 38.82 14.97
C GLU A 206 -6.29 37.57 14.11
N VAL A 207 -7.53 37.04 14.05
CA VAL A 207 -7.90 35.95 13.16
C VAL A 207 -8.72 36.50 12.01
N LYS A 208 -8.12 36.58 10.81
CA LYS A 208 -8.76 37.05 9.57
C LYS A 208 -9.51 35.95 8.83
N ALA A 209 -9.28 34.69 9.20
CA ALA A 209 -9.93 33.51 8.61
C ALA A 209 -10.61 32.67 9.72
N PRO A 210 -11.69 33.16 10.38
CA PRO A 210 -12.30 32.48 11.52
C PRO A 210 -12.92 31.13 11.17
N ALA A 211 -13.39 30.92 9.93
CA ALA A 211 -13.88 29.64 9.49
C ALA A 211 -12.77 28.57 9.41
N ALA A 212 -11.51 28.97 9.14
CA ALA A 212 -10.37 28.06 9.09
C ALA A 212 -9.67 27.90 10.46
N CYS A 213 -9.70 28.95 11.30
CA CYS A 213 -9.17 28.96 12.65
C CYS A 213 -10.20 29.55 13.61
N PRO A 214 -11.19 28.77 14.05
CA PRO A 214 -12.22 29.30 14.98
C PRO A 214 -11.70 29.64 16.37
N ARG A 215 -10.54 29.08 16.77
CA ARG A 215 -9.92 29.34 18.07
C ARG A 215 -8.41 29.37 17.96
N TYR A 216 -7.82 30.48 18.45
CA TYR A 216 -6.38 30.62 18.56
C TYR A 216 -6.04 31.19 19.95
N LEU A 217 -5.24 30.46 20.71
CA LEU A 217 -4.74 30.88 22.01
C LEU A 217 -3.24 31.19 21.92
N GLY A 218 -2.84 32.29 22.50
CA GLY A 218 -1.47 32.67 22.71
C GLY A 218 -1.16 32.95 24.17
N ARG A 219 0.00 32.52 24.65
CA ARG A 219 0.47 32.85 26.00
C ARG A 219 1.93 33.20 26.01
N ILE A 220 2.26 34.38 26.53
CA ILE A 220 3.65 34.81 26.70
C ILE A 220 4.19 34.20 27.99
N VAL A 221 5.41 33.65 27.92
CA VAL A 221 6.22 33.27 29.09
C VAL A 221 7.57 33.93 28.91
N LYS A 222 7.96 34.78 29.86
CA LYS A 222 9.24 35.53 29.82
C LYS A 222 10.28 34.88 30.73
N ASN A 223 11.54 35.23 30.47
CA ASN A 223 12.68 34.79 31.28
C ASN A 223 12.80 33.27 31.38
N VAL A 224 12.44 32.52 30.32
CA VAL A 224 12.59 31.07 30.28
C VAL A 224 14.05 30.64 30.16
N ASN A 225 14.44 29.61 30.89
CA ASN A 225 15.75 29.01 30.77
C ASN A 225 15.73 27.92 29.68
N VAL A 226 15.99 28.28 28.42
CA VAL A 226 16.07 27.35 27.28
C VAL A 226 17.25 26.38 27.36
N GLN A 227 18.21 26.62 28.26
CA GLN A 227 19.34 25.73 28.52
C GLN A 227 19.01 24.67 29.59
N ALA A 228 17.81 24.68 30.14
CA ALA A 228 17.36 23.65 31.07
C ALA A 228 17.40 22.28 30.36
N GLN A 229 17.71 21.25 31.10
CA GLN A 229 17.63 19.88 30.55
C GLN A 229 16.21 19.38 30.65
N THR A 230 15.72 18.81 29.55
CA THR A 230 14.47 18.06 29.55
C THR A 230 14.59 16.92 30.58
N PRO A 231 13.67 16.76 31.53
CA PRO A 231 13.73 15.69 32.50
C PRO A 231 13.77 14.30 31.83
N LEU A 232 14.57 13.40 32.37
CA LEU A 232 14.80 12.07 31.79
C LEU A 232 13.49 11.28 31.58
N TRP A 233 12.53 11.42 32.50
CA TRP A 233 11.22 10.79 32.37
C TRP A 233 10.44 11.27 31.12
N MET A 234 10.58 12.56 30.77
CA MET A 234 9.95 13.11 29.58
C MET A 234 10.68 12.66 28.30
N GLN A 235 12.03 12.71 28.34
CA GLN A 235 12.84 12.21 27.21
C GLN A 235 12.52 10.73 26.89
N GLU A 236 12.39 9.89 27.93
CA GLU A 236 12.05 8.47 27.75
C GLU A 236 10.63 8.27 27.22
N LYS A 237 9.64 9.02 27.71
CA LYS A 237 8.26 8.96 27.16
C LYS A 237 8.21 9.37 25.68
N LEU A 238 8.91 10.45 25.31
CA LEU A 238 9.03 10.89 23.91
C LEU A 238 9.71 9.81 23.05
N ARG A 239 10.88 9.31 23.51
CA ARG A 239 11.64 8.28 22.79
C ARG A 239 10.82 7.03 22.53
N ARG A 240 10.10 6.54 23.54
CA ARG A 240 9.23 5.35 23.42
C ARG A 240 8.04 5.58 22.47
N CYS A 241 7.70 6.84 22.22
CA CYS A 241 6.70 7.20 21.21
C CYS A 241 7.32 7.51 19.83
N GLY A 242 8.64 7.31 19.66
CA GLY A 242 9.33 7.55 18.40
C GLY A 242 9.72 9.02 18.15
N ILE A 243 9.63 9.89 19.15
CA ILE A 243 10.01 11.30 19.05
C ILE A 243 11.36 11.53 19.73
N ARG A 244 12.29 12.14 19.00
CA ARG A 244 13.59 12.54 19.53
C ARG A 244 13.45 13.81 20.36
N SER A 245 14.02 13.81 21.56
CA SER A 245 14.19 15.03 22.38
C SER A 245 15.13 16.01 21.69
N ILE A 246 14.75 17.28 21.64
CA ILE A 246 15.47 18.36 20.94
C ILE A 246 15.90 19.44 21.94
N ASP A 247 14.94 20.11 22.55
CA ASP A 247 15.10 21.11 23.61
C ASP A 247 13.86 21.10 24.50
N PRO A 248 13.92 21.62 25.73
CA PRO A 248 12.84 21.47 26.69
C PRO A 248 11.51 22.10 26.24
N ILE A 249 11.54 23.16 25.42
CA ILE A 249 10.31 23.83 24.96
C ILE A 249 9.62 22.97 23.88
N VAL A 250 10.37 22.51 22.88
CA VAL A 250 9.87 21.63 21.83
C VAL A 250 9.44 20.28 22.43
N ASP A 251 10.18 19.77 23.38
CA ASP A 251 9.87 18.51 24.06
C ASP A 251 8.54 18.59 24.82
N ILE A 252 8.27 19.73 25.48
CA ILE A 252 6.99 19.99 26.17
C ILE A 252 5.84 20.04 25.18
N THR A 253 5.98 20.73 24.06
CA THR A 253 4.91 20.81 23.04
C THR A 253 4.64 19.43 22.43
N ASN A 254 5.68 18.66 22.13
CA ASN A 254 5.55 17.28 21.67
C ASN A 254 4.93 16.34 22.72
N TYR A 255 5.31 16.51 23.99
CA TYR A 255 4.75 15.73 25.09
C TYR A 255 3.23 15.98 25.22
N VAL A 256 2.78 17.24 25.21
CA VAL A 256 1.35 17.58 25.27
C VAL A 256 0.60 17.05 24.05
N MET A 257 1.19 17.12 22.88
CA MET A 257 0.61 16.53 21.67
C MET A 257 0.41 15.02 21.82
N LEU A 258 1.41 14.28 22.31
CA LEU A 258 1.29 12.83 22.53
C LEU A 258 0.35 12.50 23.70
N GLU A 259 0.42 13.27 24.80
CA GLU A 259 -0.39 13.04 25.99
C GLU A 259 -1.88 13.30 25.72
N GLN A 260 -2.22 14.43 25.11
CA GLN A 260 -3.60 14.92 25.02
C GLN A 260 -4.17 14.96 23.59
N GLY A 261 -3.32 14.90 22.54
CA GLY A 261 -3.74 14.98 21.15
C GLY A 261 -3.81 16.39 20.59
N GLN A 262 -3.30 17.40 21.33
CA GLN A 262 -3.28 18.80 20.92
C GLN A 262 -1.88 19.18 20.44
N PRO A 263 -1.65 19.36 19.12
CA PRO A 263 -0.40 19.93 18.65
C PRO A 263 -0.28 21.39 19.09
N MET A 264 0.90 21.78 19.51
CA MET A 264 1.24 23.12 19.95
C MET A 264 2.50 23.60 19.28
N HIS A 265 2.69 24.92 19.24
CA HIS A 265 3.93 25.52 18.76
C HIS A 265 4.45 26.57 19.74
N ALA A 266 5.75 26.85 19.68
CA ALA A 266 6.38 27.89 20.46
C ALA A 266 7.20 28.80 19.57
N PHE A 267 6.87 30.08 19.59
CA PHE A 267 7.62 31.12 18.88
C PHE A 267 8.58 31.84 19.82
N ASP A 268 9.72 32.26 19.28
CA ASP A 268 10.57 33.24 19.94
C ASP A 268 9.89 34.63 19.87
N LEU A 269 9.48 35.12 21.01
CA LEU A 269 8.72 36.39 21.10
C LEU A 269 9.48 37.57 20.47
N ALA A 270 10.80 37.55 20.54
CA ALA A 270 11.62 38.65 19.99
C ALA A 270 11.63 38.68 18.44
N LYS A 271 11.21 37.61 17.80
CA LYS A 271 11.15 37.49 16.33
C LYS A 271 9.78 37.83 15.75
N ILE A 272 8.77 38.13 16.59
CA ILE A 272 7.40 38.49 16.20
C ILE A 272 7.27 40.01 16.14
N GLU A 273 6.79 40.53 15.02
CA GLU A 273 6.63 41.94 14.77
C GLU A 273 5.14 42.35 14.86
N GLY A 274 4.80 43.10 15.92
CA GLY A 274 3.47 43.71 16.10
C GLY A 274 2.42 42.82 16.69
N GLY A 275 2.40 41.54 16.44
CA GLY A 275 1.40 40.60 16.94
C GLY A 275 1.20 39.42 15.99
N ILE A 276 0.25 38.54 16.32
CA ILE A 276 -0.09 37.38 15.48
C ILE A 276 -1.29 37.72 14.60
N VAL A 277 -1.20 37.33 13.33
CA VAL A 277 -2.27 37.41 12.33
C VAL A 277 -2.48 36.04 11.69
N VAL A 278 -3.60 35.39 12.00
CA VAL A 278 -3.97 34.12 11.35
C VAL A 278 -4.80 34.43 10.12
N ARG A 279 -4.29 34.11 8.95
CA ARG A 279 -4.89 34.44 7.65
C ARG A 279 -4.58 33.40 6.58
N LEU A 280 -5.27 33.48 5.45
CA LEU A 280 -4.84 32.77 4.24
C LEU A 280 -3.59 33.46 3.67
N ALA A 281 -2.74 32.66 3.05
CA ALA A 281 -1.54 33.14 2.37
C ALA A 281 -1.88 33.94 1.11
N GLU A 282 -0.97 34.81 0.69
CA GLU A 282 -1.01 35.39 -0.65
C GLU A 282 -0.43 34.40 -1.67
N GLN A 283 -0.94 34.41 -2.91
CA GLN A 283 -0.43 33.51 -3.93
C GLN A 283 1.05 33.80 -4.21
N GLY A 284 1.88 32.76 -4.04
CA GLY A 284 3.32 32.87 -4.25
C GLY A 284 4.09 33.47 -3.07
N GLU A 285 3.44 33.68 -1.91
CA GLU A 285 4.09 34.08 -0.68
C GLU A 285 5.12 33.00 -0.27
N LYS A 286 6.32 33.41 0.15
CA LYS A 286 7.43 32.53 0.46
C LYS A 286 7.63 32.37 1.95
N LEU A 287 7.90 31.15 2.36
CA LEU A 287 8.23 30.82 3.75
C LEU A 287 9.39 29.81 3.77
N THR A 288 10.47 30.14 4.45
CA THR A 288 11.52 29.16 4.77
C THR A 288 11.07 28.32 5.96
N LEU A 289 11.00 27.02 5.78
CA LEU A 289 10.54 26.05 6.75
C LEU A 289 11.66 25.63 7.72
N LEU A 290 11.31 25.02 8.85
CA LEU A 290 12.27 24.53 9.86
C LEU A 290 13.30 23.52 9.33
N ASP A 291 13.03 22.86 8.21
CA ASP A 291 13.96 21.96 7.52
C ASP A 291 14.89 22.66 6.52
N GLY A 292 14.81 24.00 6.42
CA GLY A 292 15.59 24.84 5.52
C GLY A 292 15.05 24.92 4.09
N ASN A 293 13.97 24.22 3.75
CA ASN A 293 13.35 24.31 2.44
C ASN A 293 12.50 25.58 2.30
N GLU A 294 12.51 26.20 1.12
CA GLU A 294 11.62 27.32 0.81
C GLU A 294 10.31 26.80 0.21
N ALA A 295 9.19 27.10 0.85
CA ALA A 295 7.85 26.81 0.35
C ALA A 295 7.26 28.05 -0.32
N GLU A 296 6.72 27.88 -1.53
CA GLU A 296 5.90 28.88 -2.23
C GLU A 296 4.41 28.57 -1.94
N LEU A 297 3.75 29.49 -1.22
CA LEU A 297 2.44 29.23 -0.65
C LEU A 297 1.31 29.54 -1.64
N ASN A 298 0.27 28.70 -1.59
CA ASN A 298 -0.96 28.88 -2.36
C ASN A 298 -1.95 29.75 -1.57
N ALA A 299 -2.81 30.48 -2.28
CA ALA A 299 -3.79 31.40 -1.67
C ALA A 299 -4.86 30.72 -0.78
N ASP A 300 -4.97 29.39 -0.83
CA ASP A 300 -5.88 28.61 -0.01
C ASP A 300 -5.20 27.97 1.24
N THR A 301 -3.94 28.31 1.47
CA THR A 301 -3.16 27.80 2.60
C THR A 301 -3.33 28.72 3.81
N LEU A 302 -3.75 28.15 4.94
CA LEU A 302 -3.83 28.85 6.20
C LEU A 302 -2.43 29.03 6.78
N ILE A 303 -2.10 30.25 7.19
CA ILE A 303 -0.82 30.58 7.80
C ILE A 303 -1.00 31.33 9.12
N ILE A 304 0.00 31.17 9.97
CA ILE A 304 0.26 32.04 11.10
C ILE A 304 1.30 33.05 10.63
N ALA A 305 0.97 34.32 10.71
CA ALA A 305 1.83 35.43 10.30
C ALA A 305 1.96 36.43 11.45
N ASP A 306 2.94 37.31 11.35
CA ASP A 306 2.94 38.57 12.09
C ASP A 306 2.44 39.73 11.18
N HIS A 307 2.65 40.96 11.55
CA HIS A 307 2.20 42.08 10.72
C HIS A 307 2.99 42.25 9.42
N ASN A 308 4.13 41.56 9.26
CA ASN A 308 5.05 41.78 8.15
C ASN A 308 5.32 40.52 7.32
N LYS A 309 5.29 39.32 7.92
CA LYS A 309 5.73 38.05 7.28
C LYS A 309 4.97 36.85 7.78
N ALA A 310 4.98 35.79 6.98
CA ALA A 310 4.55 34.45 7.40
C ALA A 310 5.53 33.86 8.42
N LEU A 311 5.00 33.22 9.47
CA LEU A 311 5.78 32.57 10.54
C LEU A 311 5.66 31.05 10.49
N ALA A 312 4.53 30.51 10.06
CA ALA A 312 4.29 29.09 9.97
C ALA A 312 3.15 28.76 8.99
N ILE A 313 3.16 27.57 8.42
CA ILE A 313 1.96 26.97 7.81
C ILE A 313 1.13 26.40 8.96
N ALA A 314 -0.05 26.97 9.18
CA ALA A 314 -0.89 26.67 10.33
C ALA A 314 -1.23 25.16 10.43
N GLY A 315 -0.94 24.58 11.58
CA GLY A 315 -1.20 23.16 11.85
C GLY A 315 -0.37 22.15 11.04
N ILE A 316 0.62 22.63 10.26
CA ILE A 316 1.44 21.79 9.40
C ILE A 316 2.92 21.88 9.76
N PHE A 317 3.55 23.06 9.59
CA PHE A 317 4.98 23.17 9.79
C PHE A 317 5.42 24.59 10.16
N GLY A 318 6.34 24.72 11.12
CA GLY A 318 6.89 26.00 11.55
C GLY A 318 7.89 26.60 10.54
N GLY A 319 8.05 27.92 10.59
CA GLY A 319 9.09 28.62 9.85
C GLY A 319 10.42 28.69 10.62
N GLU A 320 11.55 28.61 9.91
CA GLU A 320 12.90 28.60 10.48
C GLU A 320 13.19 29.85 11.32
N HIS A 321 12.74 31.01 10.84
CA HIS A 321 13.13 32.28 11.43
C HIS A 321 12.29 32.71 12.64
N SER A 322 11.22 32.01 12.95
CA SER A 322 10.29 32.34 14.05
C SER A 322 10.38 31.39 15.25
N GLY A 323 11.01 30.24 15.06
CA GLY A 323 11.12 29.21 16.09
C GLY A 323 12.06 29.57 17.23
N VAL A 324 11.91 28.84 18.34
CA VAL A 324 12.82 28.94 19.51
C VAL A 324 14.23 28.49 19.16
N SER A 325 15.22 29.04 19.90
CA SER A 325 16.63 28.72 19.72
C SER A 325 17.33 28.77 21.08
N THR A 326 18.60 28.38 21.12
CA THR A 326 19.43 28.42 22.35
C THR A 326 19.60 29.82 22.93
N GLU A 327 19.26 30.88 22.18
CA GLU A 327 19.34 32.29 22.62
C GLU A 327 17.98 32.87 23.04
N THR A 328 16.89 32.16 22.82
CA THR A 328 15.54 32.58 23.16
C THR A 328 15.42 32.79 24.68
N LYS A 329 14.75 33.88 25.07
CA LYS A 329 14.49 34.24 26.46
C LYS A 329 13.00 34.31 26.80
N ASP A 330 12.23 34.76 25.83
CA ASP A 330 10.79 34.96 25.95
C ASP A 330 10.11 34.17 24.86
N VAL A 331 9.08 33.41 25.23
CA VAL A 331 8.34 32.53 24.30
C VAL A 331 6.91 33.00 24.20
N LEU A 332 6.33 32.83 23.02
CA LEU A 332 4.89 32.78 22.80
C LEU A 332 4.48 31.34 22.55
N LEU A 333 3.76 30.74 23.50
CA LEU A 333 3.08 29.48 23.29
C LEU A 333 1.85 29.68 22.42
N GLU A 334 1.69 28.83 21.40
CA GLU A 334 0.51 28.77 20.52
C GLU A 334 -0.25 27.49 20.77
N CYS A 335 -1.58 27.60 20.86
CA CYS A 335 -2.49 26.47 20.95
C CYS A 335 -3.78 26.80 20.22
N ALA A 336 -4.03 26.16 19.07
CA ALA A 336 -5.13 26.51 18.21
C ALA A 336 -6.03 25.31 17.87
N PHE A 337 -7.25 25.61 17.43
CA PHE A 337 -8.09 24.70 16.67
C PHE A 337 -8.13 25.17 15.22
N PHE A 338 -7.67 24.34 14.30
CA PHE A 338 -7.79 24.54 12.86
C PHE A 338 -8.83 23.58 12.30
N ALA A 339 -9.74 24.13 11.49
CA ALA A 339 -10.82 23.32 10.89
C ALA A 339 -10.22 22.28 9.91
N PRO A 340 -10.54 20.98 10.07
CA PRO A 340 -9.92 19.90 9.30
C PRO A 340 -9.95 20.10 7.78
N ASP A 341 -11.04 20.65 7.24
CA ASP A 341 -11.22 20.87 5.80
C ASP A 341 -10.23 21.88 5.21
N HIS A 342 -9.69 22.78 6.04
CA HIS A 342 -8.67 23.75 5.63
C HIS A 342 -7.24 23.19 5.71
N ILE A 343 -7.01 22.12 6.46
CA ILE A 343 -5.69 21.47 6.61
C ILE A 343 -5.56 20.23 5.71
N ARG A 344 -6.66 19.51 5.49
CA ARG A 344 -6.67 18.25 4.74
C ARG A 344 -6.04 18.40 3.35
N GLY A 345 -5.00 17.59 3.09
CA GLY A 345 -4.27 17.56 1.82
C GLY A 345 -3.26 18.70 1.62
N ARG A 346 -3.26 19.75 2.46
CA ARG A 346 -2.32 20.87 2.32
C ARG A 346 -0.88 20.46 2.60
N ALA A 347 -0.63 19.70 3.65
CA ALA A 347 0.70 19.18 3.92
C ALA A 347 1.28 18.45 2.71
N ARG A 348 0.50 17.56 2.10
CA ARG A 348 0.90 16.79 0.90
C ARG A 348 1.22 17.69 -0.29
N SER A 349 0.50 18.79 -0.49
CA SER A 349 0.77 19.70 -1.61
C SER A 349 2.14 20.38 -1.51
N TYR A 350 2.73 20.45 -0.31
CA TYR A 350 4.08 20.94 -0.04
C TYR A 350 5.10 19.81 0.16
N GLY A 351 4.74 18.56 -0.09
CA GLY A 351 5.61 17.41 0.17
C GLY A 351 5.87 17.13 1.65
N LEU A 352 5.02 17.65 2.54
CA LEU A 352 5.16 17.55 3.99
C LEU A 352 4.24 16.44 4.54
N HIS A 353 4.72 15.81 5.62
CA HIS A 353 3.95 14.87 6.42
C HIS A 353 4.42 14.99 7.87
N THR A 354 3.61 15.51 8.75
CA THR A 354 3.98 15.81 10.14
C THR A 354 2.96 15.27 11.13
N ASP A 355 3.40 15.02 12.36
CA ASP A 355 2.53 14.64 13.47
C ASP A 355 1.41 15.64 13.74
N SER A 356 1.70 16.93 13.54
CA SER A 356 0.72 18.02 13.65
C SER A 356 -0.31 17.94 12.53
N SER A 357 0.13 17.85 11.26
CA SER A 357 -0.77 17.82 10.11
C SER A 357 -1.68 16.60 10.12
N MET A 358 -1.16 15.43 10.51
CA MET A 358 -1.97 14.21 10.64
C MET A 358 -3.13 14.35 11.63
N ARG A 359 -2.90 15.06 12.74
CA ARG A 359 -3.93 15.31 13.75
C ARG A 359 -4.94 16.34 13.27
N TYR A 360 -4.51 17.49 12.79
CA TYR A 360 -5.40 18.55 12.35
C TYR A 360 -6.24 18.20 11.13
N GLU A 361 -5.67 17.48 10.14
CA GLU A 361 -6.45 17.09 8.95
C GLU A 361 -7.57 16.07 9.24
N ARG A 362 -7.47 15.33 10.35
CA ARG A 362 -8.45 14.34 10.78
C ARG A 362 -9.39 14.89 11.87
N GLY A 363 -8.95 15.88 12.62
CA GLY A 363 -9.69 16.57 13.67
C GLY A 363 -9.01 16.49 15.03
N VAL A 364 -8.84 17.63 15.65
CA VAL A 364 -8.38 17.81 17.04
C VAL A 364 -9.57 18.22 17.88
N ASP A 365 -9.67 17.75 19.11
CA ASP A 365 -10.76 18.11 20.04
C ASP A 365 -10.85 19.63 20.17
N TYR A 366 -11.95 20.22 19.69
CA TYR A 366 -12.15 21.67 19.68
C TYR A 366 -12.45 22.29 21.06
N ALA A 367 -12.57 21.48 22.09
CA ALA A 367 -12.73 21.95 23.48
C ALA A 367 -11.43 21.86 24.30
N LEU A 368 -10.34 21.33 23.74
CA LEU A 368 -9.13 20.96 24.47
C LEU A 368 -8.14 22.11 24.66
N GLN A 369 -8.14 23.15 23.79
CA GLN A 369 -7.04 24.13 23.67
C GLN A 369 -6.69 24.82 24.98
N HIS A 370 -7.68 25.24 25.79
CA HIS A 370 -7.44 25.87 27.08
C HIS A 370 -6.74 24.94 28.07
N ALA A 371 -7.20 23.69 28.19
CA ALA A 371 -6.57 22.70 29.06
C ALA A 371 -5.14 22.35 28.62
N ALA A 372 -4.92 22.19 27.30
CA ALA A 372 -3.59 21.93 26.75
C ALA A 372 -2.63 23.10 26.97
N MET A 373 -3.10 24.37 26.82
CA MET A 373 -2.30 25.57 27.13
C MET A 373 -1.87 25.59 28.59
N GLU A 374 -2.79 25.31 29.52
CA GLU A 374 -2.46 25.26 30.95
C GLU A 374 -1.46 24.13 31.26
N ARG A 375 -1.66 22.94 30.66
CA ARG A 375 -0.75 21.82 30.83
C ARG A 375 0.66 22.12 30.32
N ALA A 376 0.77 22.69 29.13
CA ALA A 376 2.07 23.08 28.56
C ALA A 376 2.75 24.16 29.40
N THR A 377 1.96 25.15 29.88
CA THR A 377 2.48 26.22 30.75
C THR A 377 3.03 25.65 32.05
N GLN A 378 2.28 24.76 32.73
CA GLN A 378 2.74 24.14 33.97
C GLN A 378 4.07 23.40 33.75
N LEU A 379 4.16 22.58 32.70
CA LEU A 379 5.41 21.86 32.40
C LEU A 379 6.57 22.82 32.08
N LEU A 380 6.28 23.91 31.37
CA LEU A 380 7.30 24.90 31.02
C LEU A 380 7.84 25.59 32.27
N ILE A 381 6.99 25.96 33.22
CA ILE A 381 7.41 26.60 34.46
C ILE A 381 8.19 25.62 35.33
N ASP A 382 7.74 24.37 35.45
CA ASP A 382 8.39 23.35 36.26
C ASP A 382 9.79 23.00 35.74
N ILE A 383 10.01 23.07 34.41
CA ILE A 383 11.26 22.65 33.78
C ILE A 383 12.18 23.84 33.49
N CYS A 384 11.63 24.90 32.90
CA CYS A 384 12.41 26.04 32.41
C CYS A 384 12.29 27.29 33.30
N GLY A 385 11.33 27.28 34.23
CA GLY A 385 10.99 28.49 34.96
C GLY A 385 10.34 29.57 34.08
N GLY A 386 10.28 30.76 34.56
CA GLY A 386 9.78 31.93 33.81
C GLY A 386 8.60 32.63 34.44
N ASP A 387 8.27 33.80 33.88
CA ASP A 387 7.17 34.65 34.30
C ASP A 387 6.02 34.55 33.29
N VAL A 388 4.85 34.17 33.77
CA VAL A 388 3.69 33.82 32.97
C VAL A 388 2.73 34.99 32.80
N ALA A 389 2.36 35.29 31.57
CA ALA A 389 1.30 36.23 31.23
C ALA A 389 -0.10 35.57 31.19
N PRO A 390 -1.18 36.35 31.19
CA PRO A 390 -2.51 35.86 30.90
C PRO A 390 -2.59 35.18 29.52
N VAL A 391 -3.50 34.22 29.39
CA VAL A 391 -3.84 33.66 28.06
C VAL A 391 -4.62 34.71 27.29
N VAL A 392 -4.21 34.95 26.06
CA VAL A 392 -4.92 35.77 25.07
C VAL A 392 -5.63 34.82 24.12
N ALA A 393 -6.95 35.01 23.96
CA ALA A 393 -7.79 34.16 23.12
C ALA A 393 -8.44 35.00 22.01
N ALA A 394 -8.39 34.50 20.79
CA ALA A 394 -9.21 34.95 19.67
C ALA A 394 -10.14 33.78 19.29
N GLU A 395 -11.43 33.92 19.52
CA GLU A 395 -12.40 32.84 19.36
C GLU A 395 -13.62 33.29 18.56
N SER A 396 -14.19 32.39 17.77
CA SER A 396 -15.43 32.54 17.03
C SER A 396 -16.34 31.38 17.34
N ASP A 397 -17.28 31.54 18.28
CA ASP A 397 -18.24 30.52 18.66
C ASP A 397 -19.18 30.11 17.50
N ALA A 398 -19.33 31.00 16.52
CA ALA A 398 -20.15 30.76 15.35
C ALA A 398 -19.51 29.71 14.39
N ASP A 399 -18.18 29.70 14.35
CA ASP A 399 -17.40 28.86 13.46
C ASP A 399 -16.89 27.56 14.14
N LEU A 400 -16.93 27.49 15.48
CA LEU A 400 -16.59 26.25 16.19
C LEU A 400 -17.57 25.13 15.87
N PRO A 401 -17.08 23.89 15.67
CA PRO A 401 -17.94 22.73 15.49
C PRO A 401 -18.94 22.55 16.66
N LYS A 402 -20.08 22.00 16.33
CA LYS A 402 -21.09 21.63 17.33
C LYS A 402 -21.19 20.11 17.42
N PRO A 403 -21.42 19.55 18.62
CA PRO A 403 -21.61 18.12 18.78
C PRO A 403 -22.75 17.60 17.89
N ASN A 404 -22.51 16.54 17.16
CA ASN A 404 -23.55 15.87 16.41
C ASN A 404 -24.46 15.05 17.34
N THR A 405 -25.76 15.09 17.08
CA THR A 405 -26.75 14.26 17.78
C THR A 405 -27.36 13.30 16.77
N VAL A 406 -27.20 12.00 17.01
CA VAL A 406 -27.57 10.92 16.08
C VAL A 406 -28.58 10.00 16.76
N ALA A 407 -29.64 9.63 16.03
CA ALA A 407 -30.61 8.65 16.48
C ALA A 407 -30.21 7.24 16.02
N LEU A 408 -30.27 6.27 16.93
CA LEU A 408 -30.02 4.85 16.68
C LEU A 408 -31.31 4.07 16.96
N ARG A 409 -31.89 3.44 15.94
CA ARG A 409 -33.07 2.56 16.07
C ARG A 409 -32.65 1.14 16.48
N ARG A 410 -33.39 0.52 17.44
CA ARG A 410 -33.12 -0.89 17.84
C ARG A 410 -33.15 -1.84 16.66
N THR A 411 -34.19 -1.72 15.83
CA THR A 411 -34.34 -2.58 14.66
C THR A 411 -33.20 -2.42 13.67
N LYS A 412 -32.60 -1.24 13.55
CA LYS A 412 -31.45 -1.02 12.67
C LYS A 412 -30.19 -1.66 13.23
N LEU A 413 -29.95 -1.51 14.53
CA LEU A 413 -28.83 -2.16 15.23
C LEU A 413 -28.91 -3.67 15.10
N ASP A 414 -30.06 -4.27 15.49
CA ASP A 414 -30.27 -5.73 15.43
C ASP A 414 -30.13 -6.27 14.00
N ASN A 415 -30.66 -5.56 13.00
CA ASN A 415 -30.60 -6.02 11.61
C ASN A 415 -29.21 -5.92 11.01
N LEU A 416 -28.43 -4.90 11.34
CA LEU A 416 -27.05 -4.76 10.81
C LEU A 416 -26.09 -5.74 11.45
N LEU A 417 -26.19 -5.93 12.76
CA LEU A 417 -25.32 -6.86 13.48
C LEU A 417 -25.80 -8.32 13.36
N GLY A 418 -27.08 -8.53 12.97
CA GLY A 418 -27.68 -9.86 12.95
C GLY A 418 -27.82 -10.48 14.35
N HIS A 419 -27.73 -9.67 15.40
CA HIS A 419 -27.73 -10.07 16.79
C HIS A 419 -28.39 -9.00 17.67
N HIS A 420 -29.14 -9.41 18.68
CA HIS A 420 -29.72 -8.48 19.64
C HIS A 420 -28.78 -8.23 20.82
N ILE A 421 -28.45 -6.98 21.04
CA ILE A 421 -27.68 -6.53 22.19
C ILE A 421 -28.64 -5.88 23.18
N ALA A 422 -28.51 -6.20 24.46
CA ALA A 422 -29.39 -5.68 25.49
C ALA A 422 -29.31 -4.13 25.58
N ASP A 423 -30.45 -3.47 25.76
CA ASP A 423 -30.55 -2.01 25.84
C ASP A 423 -29.56 -1.40 26.85
N ALA A 424 -29.37 -2.05 27.99
CA ALA A 424 -28.45 -1.61 29.02
C ALA A 424 -26.99 -1.60 28.58
N ASP A 425 -26.58 -2.63 27.82
CA ASP A 425 -25.22 -2.73 27.28
C ASP A 425 -25.00 -1.66 26.20
N VAL A 426 -25.97 -1.41 25.33
CA VAL A 426 -25.89 -0.34 24.32
C VAL A 426 -25.69 1.02 24.99
N VAL A 427 -26.51 1.32 26.03
CA VAL A 427 -26.39 2.58 26.77
C VAL A 427 -25.04 2.70 27.46
N GLU A 428 -24.59 1.63 28.15
CA GLU A 428 -23.28 1.62 28.83
C GLU A 428 -22.14 1.84 27.86
N ILE A 429 -22.13 1.15 26.71
CA ILE A 429 -21.09 1.29 25.67
C ILE A 429 -21.01 2.75 25.20
N LEU A 430 -22.11 3.31 24.75
CA LEU A 430 -22.15 4.68 24.23
C LEU A 430 -21.76 5.71 25.29
N GLN A 431 -22.23 5.55 26.54
CA GLN A 431 -21.86 6.46 27.64
C GLN A 431 -20.39 6.37 27.99
N ARG A 432 -19.77 5.16 28.03
CA ARG A 432 -18.33 4.98 28.27
C ARG A 432 -17.48 5.55 27.14
N LEU A 433 -18.01 5.60 25.91
CA LEU A 433 -17.38 6.29 24.79
C LEU A 433 -17.48 7.83 24.89
N GLY A 434 -18.09 8.35 25.97
CA GLY A 434 -18.20 9.78 26.24
C GLY A 434 -19.45 10.44 25.65
N MET A 435 -20.39 9.67 25.10
CA MET A 435 -21.63 10.22 24.54
C MET A 435 -22.68 10.50 25.61
N SER A 436 -23.46 11.55 25.41
CA SER A 436 -24.74 11.73 26.15
C SER A 436 -25.80 10.90 25.46
N VAL A 437 -26.47 10.02 26.20
CA VAL A 437 -27.45 9.06 25.63
C VAL A 437 -28.83 9.25 26.26
N GLU A 438 -29.84 9.41 25.40
CA GLU A 438 -31.25 9.40 25.78
C GLU A 438 -31.94 8.18 25.17
N THR A 439 -32.63 7.39 26.03
CA THR A 439 -33.43 6.25 25.56
C THR A 439 -34.78 6.69 25.08
N THR A 440 -35.20 6.25 23.90
CA THR A 440 -36.50 6.55 23.30
C THR A 440 -37.32 5.27 23.11
N ALA A 441 -38.56 5.39 22.69
CA ALA A 441 -39.42 4.25 22.39
C ALA A 441 -38.85 3.38 21.24
N GLU A 442 -38.20 3.99 20.27
CA GLU A 442 -37.68 3.31 19.08
C GLU A 442 -36.18 2.91 19.17
N GLY A 443 -35.47 3.44 20.17
CA GLY A 443 -34.02 3.22 20.31
C GLY A 443 -33.37 4.25 21.21
N TRP A 444 -32.34 4.89 20.72
CA TRP A 444 -31.50 5.83 21.47
C TRP A 444 -31.21 7.07 20.66
N THR A 445 -31.00 8.18 21.33
CA THR A 445 -30.42 9.39 20.76
C THR A 445 -29.10 9.64 21.48
N ALA A 446 -27.98 9.63 20.73
CA ALA A 446 -26.64 9.83 21.27
C ALA A 446 -26.03 11.14 20.73
N THR A 447 -25.49 11.96 21.62
CA THR A 447 -24.74 13.16 21.27
C THR A 447 -23.25 12.88 21.40
N ALA A 448 -22.51 13.02 20.27
CA ALA A 448 -21.08 12.77 20.20
C ALA A 448 -20.27 13.74 21.08
N PRO A 449 -19.19 13.30 21.72
CA PRO A 449 -18.27 14.19 22.42
C PRO A 449 -17.45 15.02 21.43
N THR A 450 -16.79 16.08 21.91
CA THR A 450 -16.07 17.07 21.10
C THR A 450 -14.86 16.53 20.34
N TRP A 451 -14.35 15.36 20.73
CA TRP A 451 -13.20 14.69 20.09
C TRP A 451 -13.58 13.64 19.02
N ARG A 452 -14.89 13.37 18.82
CA ARG A 452 -15.37 12.41 17.83
C ARG A 452 -15.95 13.14 16.62
N PHE A 453 -15.16 13.34 15.60
CA PHE A 453 -15.53 13.97 14.33
C PHE A 453 -16.21 13.01 13.35
N ASP A 454 -16.09 11.73 13.60
CA ASP A 454 -16.56 10.63 12.75
C ASP A 454 -18.04 10.28 13.00
N ILE A 455 -18.59 10.60 14.16
CA ILE A 455 -19.98 10.25 14.52
C ILE A 455 -20.94 11.24 13.88
N ALA A 456 -21.58 10.86 12.77
CA ALA A 456 -22.48 11.72 12.00
C ALA A 456 -23.80 11.03 11.59
N ILE A 457 -23.79 9.72 11.41
CA ILE A 457 -24.93 8.93 10.93
C ILE A 457 -25.23 7.73 11.84
N GLU A 458 -26.40 7.12 11.68
CA GLU A 458 -26.84 5.98 12.47
C GLU A 458 -25.86 4.80 12.43
N GLN A 459 -25.23 4.57 11.29
CA GLN A 459 -24.28 3.47 11.09
C GLN A 459 -23.02 3.62 11.93
N ASP A 460 -22.59 4.85 12.20
CA ASP A 460 -21.41 5.10 13.04
C ASP A 460 -21.69 4.62 14.49
N LEU A 461 -22.91 4.84 14.98
CA LEU A 461 -23.32 4.32 16.29
C LEU A 461 -23.43 2.80 16.31
N VAL A 462 -23.86 2.16 15.20
CA VAL A 462 -23.88 0.71 15.07
C VAL A 462 -22.44 0.14 15.10
N GLU A 463 -21.51 0.79 14.43
CA GLU A 463 -20.07 0.43 14.46
C GLU A 463 -19.53 0.51 15.88
N GLU A 464 -19.78 1.62 16.59
CA GLU A 464 -19.31 1.80 17.96
C GLU A 464 -19.84 0.72 18.91
N VAL A 465 -21.14 0.43 18.83
CA VAL A 465 -21.73 -0.64 19.65
C VAL A 465 -21.14 -2.01 19.28
N GLY A 466 -21.04 -2.31 17.98
CA GLY A 466 -20.55 -3.61 17.48
C GLY A 466 -19.09 -3.88 17.84
N ARG A 467 -18.19 -2.89 17.64
CA ARG A 467 -16.76 -3.04 17.92
C ARG A 467 -16.46 -3.16 19.43
N ILE A 468 -17.17 -2.44 20.30
CA ILE A 468 -16.98 -2.52 21.75
C ILE A 468 -17.66 -3.77 22.33
N TYR A 469 -18.83 -4.16 21.82
CA TYR A 469 -19.43 -5.45 22.18
C TYR A 469 -18.52 -6.62 21.81
N GLY A 470 -17.74 -6.47 20.75
CA GLY A 470 -16.83 -7.46 20.18
C GLY A 470 -17.52 -8.32 19.12
N TYR A 471 -17.04 -8.22 17.89
CA TYR A 471 -17.58 -9.00 16.76
C TYR A 471 -17.52 -10.52 16.99
N ASP A 472 -16.55 -11.00 17.75
CA ASP A 472 -16.41 -12.41 18.11
C ASP A 472 -17.53 -12.91 19.04
N ASN A 473 -18.21 -11.99 19.75
CA ASN A 473 -19.37 -12.31 20.59
C ASN A 473 -20.67 -12.42 19.78
N ILE A 474 -20.64 -12.02 18.50
CA ILE A 474 -21.81 -12.14 17.60
C ILE A 474 -21.82 -13.52 16.97
N PRO A 475 -22.88 -14.33 17.20
CA PRO A 475 -22.92 -15.69 16.68
C PRO A 475 -23.04 -15.71 15.16
N ASN A 476 -22.26 -16.57 14.51
CA ASN A 476 -22.37 -16.81 13.08
C ASN A 476 -23.72 -17.46 12.75
N GLN A 477 -24.50 -16.86 11.87
CA GLN A 477 -25.75 -17.37 11.40
C GLN A 477 -25.70 -17.68 9.90
N ALA A 478 -26.23 -18.84 9.52
CA ALA A 478 -26.38 -19.14 8.11
C ALA A 478 -27.47 -18.25 7.50
N PRO A 479 -27.20 -17.55 6.39
CA PRO A 479 -28.21 -16.72 5.75
C PRO A 479 -29.35 -17.59 5.20
N ALA A 480 -30.58 -17.18 5.45
CA ALA A 480 -31.77 -17.73 4.82
C ALA A 480 -32.20 -16.84 3.66
N ALA A 481 -32.12 -17.36 2.44
CA ALA A 481 -32.52 -16.62 1.25
C ALA A 481 -33.36 -17.48 0.31
N ALA A 482 -34.33 -16.88 -0.35
CA ALA A 482 -35.01 -17.51 -1.45
C ALA A 482 -34.04 -17.65 -2.64
N LEU A 483 -33.77 -18.88 -3.05
CA LEU A 483 -32.92 -19.15 -4.21
C LEU A 483 -33.73 -18.93 -5.50
N ASN A 484 -33.44 -17.89 -6.22
CA ASN A 484 -33.90 -17.74 -7.60
C ASN A 484 -32.85 -18.34 -8.54
N MET A 485 -33.18 -19.50 -9.11
CA MET A 485 -32.32 -20.10 -10.13
C MET A 485 -32.44 -19.33 -11.43
N ASN A 486 -31.43 -18.55 -11.75
CA ASN A 486 -31.31 -17.96 -13.07
C ASN A 486 -30.90 -19.04 -14.09
N LEU A 487 -31.60 -19.08 -15.23
CA LEU A 487 -31.21 -19.95 -16.33
C LEU A 487 -29.83 -19.49 -16.85
N HIS A 488 -28.89 -20.40 -16.88
CA HIS A 488 -27.61 -20.15 -17.54
C HIS A 488 -27.87 -19.96 -19.05
N LYS A 489 -27.34 -18.86 -19.59
CA LYS A 489 -27.35 -18.66 -21.05
C LYS A 489 -26.44 -19.71 -21.68
N GLU A 490 -27.04 -20.69 -22.34
CA GLU A 490 -26.33 -21.79 -22.98
C GLU A 490 -25.29 -21.32 -24.00
N ALA A 491 -25.58 -20.21 -24.68
CA ALA A 491 -24.67 -19.57 -25.61
C ALA A 491 -23.43 -18.91 -24.97
N ASN A 492 -23.35 -18.82 -23.63
CA ASN A 492 -22.18 -18.23 -22.99
C ASN A 492 -21.03 -19.26 -22.93
N LEU A 493 -19.84 -18.87 -23.43
CA LEU A 493 -18.61 -19.63 -23.22
C LEU A 493 -17.87 -19.06 -22.01
N PRO A 494 -17.88 -19.75 -20.85
CA PRO A 494 -17.22 -19.25 -19.67
C PRO A 494 -15.69 -19.32 -19.84
N LEU A 495 -15.01 -18.29 -19.35
CA LEU A 495 -13.54 -18.20 -19.39
C LEU A 495 -12.85 -19.43 -18.78
N LYS A 496 -13.43 -19.97 -17.70
CA LYS A 496 -12.93 -21.20 -17.08
C LYS A 496 -12.73 -22.32 -18.08
N ARG A 497 -13.65 -22.51 -19.05
CA ARG A 497 -13.54 -23.57 -20.04
C ARG A 497 -12.34 -23.40 -20.97
N VAL A 498 -12.00 -22.16 -21.29
CA VAL A 498 -10.80 -21.84 -22.11
C VAL A 498 -9.53 -22.02 -21.29
N ARG A 499 -9.54 -21.60 -20.02
CA ARG A 499 -8.42 -21.84 -19.10
C ARG A 499 -8.13 -23.33 -18.94
N ASP A 500 -9.15 -24.12 -18.67
CA ASP A 500 -9.01 -25.58 -18.54
C ASP A 500 -8.38 -26.19 -19.81
N LEU A 501 -8.86 -25.78 -21.01
CA LEU A 501 -8.30 -26.25 -22.28
C LEU A 501 -6.82 -25.90 -22.42
N LEU A 502 -6.43 -24.68 -22.11
CA LEU A 502 -5.03 -24.24 -22.22
C LEU A 502 -4.14 -24.97 -21.21
N VAL A 503 -4.61 -25.15 -19.97
CA VAL A 503 -3.89 -25.92 -18.96
C VAL A 503 -3.71 -27.37 -19.41
N ASP A 504 -4.75 -28.02 -19.95
CA ASP A 504 -4.68 -29.38 -20.50
C ASP A 504 -3.69 -29.49 -21.65
N ARG A 505 -3.43 -28.41 -22.39
CA ARG A 505 -2.43 -28.30 -23.43
C ARG A 505 -1.03 -27.90 -22.93
N GLY A 506 -0.83 -27.85 -21.60
CA GLY A 506 0.45 -27.62 -20.95
C GLY A 506 0.83 -26.13 -20.84
N TYR A 507 -0.15 -25.24 -20.87
CA TYR A 507 0.07 -23.82 -20.56
C TYR A 507 -0.05 -23.54 -19.07
N HIS A 508 0.70 -22.53 -18.63
CA HIS A 508 0.52 -21.89 -17.32
C HIS A 508 -0.13 -20.53 -17.48
N GLU A 509 -1.07 -20.19 -16.62
CA GLU A 509 -1.64 -18.86 -16.59
C GLU A 509 -0.61 -17.87 -16.00
N ALA A 510 -0.42 -16.76 -16.67
CA ALA A 510 0.36 -15.64 -16.19
C ALA A 510 -0.55 -14.45 -15.89
N ILE A 511 -0.19 -13.68 -14.88
CA ILE A 511 -0.81 -12.39 -14.57
C ILE A 511 0.32 -11.38 -14.59
N THR A 512 0.35 -10.55 -15.63
CA THR A 512 1.41 -9.54 -15.79
C THR A 512 0.90 -8.15 -15.44
N TYR A 513 1.82 -7.24 -15.15
CA TYR A 513 1.46 -5.87 -14.83
C TYR A 513 0.76 -5.15 -15.98
N SER A 514 -0.25 -4.34 -15.66
CA SER A 514 -0.92 -3.43 -16.61
C SER A 514 -0.07 -2.21 -16.94
N PHE A 515 0.97 -1.96 -16.20
CA PHE A 515 1.95 -0.89 -16.41
C PHE A 515 3.21 -1.47 -17.02
N VAL A 516 3.67 -0.86 -18.09
CA VAL A 516 4.75 -1.41 -18.92
C VAL A 516 5.73 -0.32 -19.34
N GLU A 517 6.88 -0.74 -19.85
CA GLU A 517 7.90 0.15 -20.42
C GLU A 517 7.42 0.70 -21.77
N PRO A 518 7.32 2.03 -21.94
CA PRO A 518 6.81 2.64 -23.16
C PRO A 518 7.62 2.29 -24.41
N GLU A 519 8.96 2.26 -24.31
CA GLU A 519 9.82 1.98 -25.45
C GLU A 519 9.65 0.55 -25.99
N GLN A 520 9.51 -0.43 -25.10
CA GLN A 520 9.20 -1.80 -25.54
C GLN A 520 7.81 -1.90 -26.15
N GLN A 521 6.82 -1.20 -25.56
CA GLN A 521 5.45 -1.19 -26.09
C GLN A 521 5.38 -0.61 -27.48
N LYS A 522 6.13 0.45 -27.76
CA LYS A 522 6.23 1.08 -29.07
C LYS A 522 6.73 0.15 -30.16
N LEU A 523 7.50 -0.89 -29.81
CA LEU A 523 7.92 -1.93 -30.76
C LEU A 523 6.78 -2.86 -31.18
N ILE A 524 5.77 -3.00 -30.31
CA ILE A 524 4.64 -3.91 -30.50
C ILE A 524 3.46 -3.17 -31.14
N VAL A 525 3.16 -1.98 -30.67
CA VAL A 525 2.07 -1.12 -31.13
C VAL A 525 2.60 0.29 -31.39
N PRO A 526 3.30 0.54 -32.50
CA PRO A 526 3.97 1.81 -32.77
C PRO A 526 3.02 2.98 -33.09
N ASP A 527 1.81 2.69 -33.55
CA ASP A 527 0.88 3.69 -34.12
C ASP A 527 -0.08 4.28 -33.05
N VAL A 528 0.02 3.83 -31.81
CA VAL A 528 -0.84 4.28 -30.71
C VAL A 528 0.02 4.78 -29.57
N GLU A 529 -0.14 6.03 -29.18
CA GLU A 529 0.50 6.57 -27.97
C GLU A 529 -0.26 6.09 -26.74
N PRO A 530 0.42 5.43 -25.78
CA PRO A 530 -0.22 4.94 -24.56
C PRO A 530 -0.50 6.07 -23.56
N LEU A 531 -1.39 5.83 -22.61
CA LEU A 531 -1.52 6.67 -21.43
C LEU A 531 -0.26 6.52 -20.57
N ILE A 532 0.38 7.63 -20.28
CA ILE A 532 1.55 7.70 -19.38
C ILE A 532 1.07 8.08 -17.99
N LEU A 533 1.57 7.37 -16.97
CA LEU A 533 1.27 7.65 -15.58
C LEU A 533 2.03 8.90 -15.11
N PRO A 534 1.39 9.81 -14.36
CA PRO A 534 2.05 11.01 -13.86
C PRO A 534 3.09 10.71 -12.76
N ASN A 535 2.92 9.62 -12.01
CA ASN A 535 3.77 9.21 -10.89
C ASN A 535 3.98 7.70 -10.88
N PRO A 536 4.70 7.13 -11.87
CA PRO A 536 4.93 5.69 -11.96
C PRO A 536 5.85 5.19 -10.83
N ILE A 537 5.69 3.92 -10.46
CA ILE A 537 6.58 3.25 -9.48
C ILE A 537 8.02 3.22 -9.99
N SER A 538 8.21 3.01 -11.31
CA SER A 538 9.50 3.06 -11.98
C SER A 538 9.32 3.47 -13.44
N ALA A 539 10.39 3.89 -14.11
CA ALA A 539 10.36 4.24 -15.53
C ALA A 539 9.90 3.08 -16.43
N ASP A 540 10.26 1.85 -16.05
CA ASP A 540 9.89 0.62 -16.76
C ASP A 540 8.40 0.26 -16.62
N MET A 541 7.65 1.00 -15.78
CA MET A 541 6.23 0.76 -15.48
C MET A 541 5.43 2.06 -15.62
N SER A 542 5.78 2.88 -16.59
CA SER A 542 5.22 4.23 -16.73
C SER A 542 4.09 4.37 -17.73
N ALA A 543 3.80 3.35 -18.54
CA ALA A 543 2.72 3.39 -19.53
C ALA A 543 1.67 2.30 -19.29
N MET A 544 0.39 2.61 -19.61
CA MET A 544 -0.66 1.60 -19.64
C MET A 544 -0.47 0.69 -20.85
N ARG A 545 -0.62 -0.62 -20.69
CA ARG A 545 -0.41 -1.61 -21.75
C ARG A 545 -1.48 -1.52 -22.84
N LEU A 546 -1.04 -1.49 -24.11
CA LEU A 546 -1.86 -1.59 -25.30
C LEU A 546 -2.03 -3.04 -25.80
N SER A 547 -1.24 -3.97 -25.27
CA SER A 547 -1.22 -5.39 -25.63
C SER A 547 -0.69 -6.21 -24.44
N LEU A 548 -1.14 -7.46 -24.35
CA LEU A 548 -0.61 -8.42 -23.36
C LEU A 548 0.72 -9.05 -23.82
N ILE A 549 1.07 -8.92 -25.09
CA ILE A 549 2.25 -9.55 -25.68
C ILE A 549 3.53 -9.15 -24.95
N GLN A 550 3.68 -7.85 -24.58
CA GLN A 550 4.89 -7.38 -23.88
C GLN A 550 5.12 -8.11 -22.56
N GLY A 551 4.08 -8.20 -21.73
CA GLY A 551 4.16 -8.89 -20.44
C GLY A 551 4.51 -10.37 -20.60
N LEU A 552 3.89 -11.04 -21.56
CA LEU A 552 4.17 -12.45 -21.87
C LEU A 552 5.61 -12.66 -22.36
N LEU A 553 6.12 -11.80 -23.27
CA LEU A 553 7.51 -11.92 -23.74
C LEU A 553 8.53 -11.69 -22.63
N ASN A 554 8.30 -10.70 -21.76
CA ASN A 554 9.14 -10.48 -20.58
C ASN A 554 9.11 -11.66 -19.62
N THR A 555 7.96 -12.31 -19.46
CA THR A 555 7.83 -13.53 -18.65
C THR A 555 8.56 -14.71 -19.29
N VAL A 556 8.53 -14.85 -20.62
CA VAL A 556 9.35 -15.87 -21.32
C VAL A 556 10.84 -15.66 -21.04
N VAL A 557 11.35 -14.43 -21.22
CA VAL A 557 12.75 -14.09 -20.95
C VAL A 557 13.13 -14.37 -19.49
N HIS A 558 12.24 -14.02 -18.56
CA HIS A 558 12.44 -14.29 -17.13
C HIS A 558 12.63 -15.78 -16.85
N ASN A 559 11.80 -16.63 -17.47
CA ASN A 559 11.89 -18.09 -17.32
C ASN A 559 13.12 -18.66 -18.02
N GLN A 560 13.43 -18.21 -19.24
CA GLN A 560 14.63 -18.65 -19.98
C GLN A 560 15.93 -18.35 -19.23
N LYS A 561 16.02 -17.17 -18.58
CA LYS A 561 17.16 -16.80 -17.70
C LYS A 561 17.28 -17.71 -16.47
N ARG A 562 16.20 -18.42 -16.12
CA ARG A 562 16.16 -19.41 -15.02
C ARG A 562 16.21 -20.85 -15.53
N GLN A 563 16.75 -21.03 -16.72
CA GLN A 563 16.98 -22.36 -17.32
C GLN A 563 15.70 -23.17 -17.57
N GLN A 564 14.58 -22.47 -17.84
CA GLN A 564 13.37 -23.09 -18.33
C GLN A 564 13.35 -23.03 -19.87
N PRO A 565 13.76 -24.09 -20.57
CA PRO A 565 13.93 -24.05 -22.04
C PRO A 565 12.60 -24.14 -22.79
N ARG A 566 11.57 -24.68 -22.16
CA ARG A 566 10.23 -24.84 -22.72
C ARG A 566 9.23 -24.01 -21.94
N VAL A 567 8.64 -23.01 -22.59
CA VAL A 567 7.71 -22.07 -21.96
C VAL A 567 6.42 -22.02 -22.76
N ARG A 568 5.27 -22.24 -22.09
CA ARG A 568 3.93 -22.06 -22.61
C ARG A 568 3.10 -21.28 -21.61
N LEU A 569 2.75 -20.06 -21.94
CA LEU A 569 2.02 -19.16 -21.06
C LEU A 569 0.80 -18.58 -21.76
N PHE A 570 -0.23 -18.30 -20.99
CA PHE A 570 -1.36 -17.52 -21.43
C PHE A 570 -1.78 -16.49 -20.37
N GLU A 571 -2.42 -15.43 -20.80
CA GLU A 571 -3.00 -14.42 -19.93
C GLU A 571 -4.36 -13.98 -20.49
N GLN A 572 -5.33 -13.85 -19.59
CA GLN A 572 -6.54 -13.10 -19.86
C GLN A 572 -6.50 -11.81 -19.05
N GLY A 573 -6.56 -10.69 -19.72
CA GLY A 573 -6.41 -9.39 -19.09
C GLY A 573 -6.96 -8.26 -19.96
N LEU A 574 -6.95 -7.06 -19.40
CA LEU A 574 -7.37 -5.86 -20.09
C LEU A 574 -6.19 -5.23 -20.85
N ARG A 575 -6.46 -4.71 -22.06
CA ARG A 575 -5.62 -3.70 -22.71
C ARG A 575 -6.33 -2.34 -22.66
N PHE A 576 -5.58 -1.28 -22.72
CA PHE A 576 -6.05 0.08 -22.47
C PHE A 576 -5.78 0.95 -23.70
N ILE A 577 -6.83 1.23 -24.45
CA ILE A 577 -6.73 1.98 -25.71
C ILE A 577 -7.25 3.41 -25.49
N PRO A 578 -6.42 4.43 -25.71
CA PRO A 578 -6.89 5.81 -25.66
C PRO A 578 -8.05 6.04 -26.63
N ASP A 579 -9.18 6.53 -26.13
CA ASP A 579 -10.39 6.77 -26.90
C ASP A 579 -11.19 7.91 -26.27
N GLN A 580 -11.18 9.05 -26.91
CA GLN A 580 -11.84 10.25 -26.39
C GLN A 580 -13.37 10.13 -26.28
N THR A 581 -13.96 9.11 -26.92
CA THR A 581 -15.40 8.86 -26.87
C THR A 581 -15.79 7.94 -25.71
N ALA A 582 -14.81 7.28 -25.10
CA ALA A 582 -15.01 6.39 -23.96
C ALA A 582 -15.00 7.15 -22.63
N GLU A 583 -15.61 6.57 -21.61
CA GLU A 583 -15.57 7.09 -20.24
C GLU A 583 -14.11 7.27 -19.77
N ASN A 584 -13.79 8.43 -19.22
CA ASN A 584 -12.43 8.82 -18.82
C ASN A 584 -11.38 8.80 -19.94
N GLY A 585 -11.81 8.89 -21.24
CA GLY A 585 -10.89 8.91 -22.37
C GLY A 585 -10.16 7.60 -22.64
N MET A 586 -10.63 6.46 -22.09
CA MET A 586 -9.95 5.18 -22.16
C MET A 586 -10.92 4.02 -22.41
N ARG A 587 -10.70 3.25 -23.47
CA ARG A 587 -11.41 2.00 -23.72
C ARG A 587 -10.63 0.83 -23.13
N GLN A 588 -11.28 0.07 -22.27
CA GLN A 588 -10.73 -1.13 -21.67
C GLN A 588 -11.27 -2.36 -22.40
N GLU A 589 -10.39 -3.10 -23.03
CA GLU A 589 -10.76 -4.26 -23.83
C GLU A 589 -10.22 -5.55 -23.21
N PRO A 590 -11.10 -6.53 -22.92
CA PRO A 590 -10.66 -7.83 -22.46
C PRO A 590 -10.04 -8.62 -23.61
N MET A 591 -8.82 -9.10 -23.40
CA MET A 591 -8.03 -9.86 -24.34
C MET A 591 -7.68 -11.24 -23.77
N LEU A 592 -7.50 -12.21 -24.65
CA LEU A 592 -6.83 -13.48 -24.37
C LEU A 592 -5.56 -13.55 -25.22
N ALA A 593 -4.42 -13.75 -24.58
CA ALA A 593 -3.15 -13.91 -25.28
C ALA A 593 -2.40 -15.15 -24.81
N GLY A 594 -1.52 -15.65 -25.64
CA GLY A 594 -0.65 -16.77 -25.27
C GLY A 594 0.65 -16.76 -26.04
N VAL A 595 1.63 -17.45 -25.47
CA VAL A 595 2.99 -17.55 -26.00
C VAL A 595 3.52 -18.98 -25.85
N ILE A 596 4.23 -19.45 -26.87
CA ILE A 596 5.00 -20.68 -26.80
C ILE A 596 6.43 -20.44 -27.24
N SER A 597 7.39 -21.06 -26.57
CA SER A 597 8.82 -20.98 -26.88
C SER A 597 9.51 -22.28 -26.48
N GLY A 598 10.56 -22.64 -27.23
CA GLY A 598 11.37 -23.84 -26.96
C GLY A 598 10.92 -25.06 -27.72
N THR A 599 10.85 -26.22 -27.06
CA THR A 599 10.52 -27.50 -27.69
C THR A 599 9.01 -27.75 -27.76
N ARG A 600 8.57 -28.48 -28.81
CA ARG A 600 7.17 -28.88 -29.02
C ARG A 600 6.68 -29.76 -27.89
N GLY A 601 7.45 -30.76 -27.50
CA GLY A 601 7.18 -31.66 -26.36
C GLY A 601 8.26 -31.57 -25.31
N GLU A 602 8.03 -32.25 -24.21
CA GLU A 602 9.07 -32.50 -23.22
C GLU A 602 10.08 -33.51 -23.77
N GLU A 603 11.31 -33.48 -23.24
CA GLU A 603 12.35 -34.44 -23.60
C GLU A 603 11.88 -35.86 -23.28
N HIS A 604 11.81 -36.72 -24.32
CA HIS A 604 11.30 -38.08 -24.18
C HIS A 604 12.02 -39.00 -25.16
N TRP A 605 12.35 -40.18 -24.70
CA TRP A 605 13.11 -41.17 -25.48
C TRP A 605 12.45 -41.59 -26.82
N ASN A 606 11.12 -41.49 -26.92
CA ASN A 606 10.36 -41.92 -28.11
C ASN A 606 9.76 -40.73 -28.89
N LEU A 607 10.15 -39.51 -28.59
CA LEU A 607 9.70 -38.33 -29.31
C LEU A 607 10.92 -37.58 -29.89
N GLU A 608 10.83 -37.22 -31.16
CA GLU A 608 11.82 -36.35 -31.77
C GLU A 608 11.78 -34.96 -31.12
N THR A 609 12.96 -34.47 -30.77
CA THR A 609 13.11 -33.13 -30.23
C THR A 609 12.93 -32.12 -31.36
N ALA A 610 11.75 -31.56 -31.50
CA ALA A 610 11.44 -30.52 -32.48
C ALA A 610 11.16 -29.19 -31.75
N THR A 611 11.57 -28.06 -32.33
CA THR A 611 11.18 -26.74 -31.85
C THR A 611 9.74 -26.41 -32.26
N VAL A 612 9.10 -25.58 -31.45
CA VAL A 612 7.75 -25.08 -31.80
C VAL A 612 7.72 -24.31 -33.10
N ASP A 613 6.63 -24.42 -33.82
CA ASP A 613 6.39 -23.64 -35.03
C ASP A 613 5.01 -22.94 -35.01
N PHE A 614 4.74 -22.18 -36.07
CA PHE A 614 3.47 -21.46 -36.23
C PHE A 614 2.23 -22.37 -36.10
N PHE A 615 2.32 -23.60 -36.66
CA PHE A 615 1.19 -24.54 -36.69
C PHE A 615 0.91 -25.18 -35.34
N ASP A 616 1.91 -25.28 -34.45
CA ASP A 616 1.70 -25.73 -33.09
C ASP A 616 0.76 -24.75 -32.34
N LEU A 617 1.07 -23.43 -32.37
CA LEU A 617 0.23 -22.42 -31.73
C LEU A 617 -1.10 -22.26 -32.43
N LYS A 618 -1.13 -22.36 -33.78
CA LYS A 618 -2.36 -22.28 -34.53
C LYS A 618 -3.34 -23.40 -34.13
N GLY A 619 -2.85 -24.62 -33.95
CA GLY A 619 -3.67 -25.74 -33.47
C GLY A 619 -4.22 -25.53 -32.07
N ASP A 620 -3.49 -24.84 -31.19
CA ASP A 620 -3.99 -24.45 -29.86
C ASP A 620 -5.08 -23.37 -29.96
N VAL A 621 -4.88 -22.37 -30.84
CA VAL A 621 -5.89 -21.33 -31.10
C VAL A 621 -7.14 -21.93 -31.76
N GLU A 622 -7.00 -22.82 -32.73
CA GLU A 622 -8.13 -23.51 -33.36
C GLU A 622 -8.95 -24.30 -32.32
N ALA A 623 -8.28 -24.95 -31.37
CA ALA A 623 -8.98 -25.65 -30.30
C ALA A 623 -9.75 -24.69 -29.36
N ILE A 624 -9.26 -23.46 -29.13
CA ILE A 624 -10.02 -22.43 -28.41
C ILE A 624 -11.26 -22.02 -29.21
N LEU A 625 -11.08 -21.76 -30.50
CA LEU A 625 -12.18 -21.36 -31.40
C LEU A 625 -13.24 -22.44 -31.57
N GLU A 626 -12.88 -23.71 -31.54
CA GLU A 626 -13.82 -24.84 -31.55
C GLU A 626 -14.75 -24.86 -30.32
N LEU A 627 -14.34 -24.33 -29.19
CA LEU A 627 -15.21 -24.21 -28.01
C LEU A 627 -16.42 -23.30 -28.25
N THR A 628 -16.35 -22.44 -29.25
CA THR A 628 -17.50 -21.58 -29.64
C THR A 628 -18.58 -22.35 -30.42
N ALA A 629 -18.35 -23.63 -30.73
CA ALA A 629 -19.16 -24.44 -31.62
C ALA A 629 -19.39 -23.82 -33.00
N ASN A 630 -18.53 -22.90 -33.39
CA ASN A 630 -18.57 -22.16 -34.65
C ASN A 630 -17.17 -22.10 -35.34
N GLY A 631 -16.32 -23.07 -35.09
CA GLY A 631 -14.92 -23.08 -35.57
C GLY A 631 -14.77 -22.78 -37.06
N LYS A 632 -15.73 -23.22 -37.90
CA LYS A 632 -15.74 -22.99 -39.35
C LYS A 632 -15.98 -21.52 -39.78
N ALA A 633 -16.51 -20.69 -38.90
CA ALA A 633 -16.70 -19.25 -39.18
C ALA A 633 -15.39 -18.46 -39.08
N TYR A 634 -14.43 -18.99 -38.35
CA TYR A 634 -13.11 -18.35 -38.18
C TYR A 634 -12.20 -18.70 -39.37
N SER A 635 -11.36 -17.76 -39.72
CA SER A 635 -10.33 -17.96 -40.75
C SER A 635 -9.03 -17.24 -40.35
N PHE A 636 -7.94 -17.70 -40.96
CA PHE A 636 -6.62 -17.13 -40.82
C PHE A 636 -6.21 -16.52 -42.16
N ALA A 637 -5.93 -15.22 -42.16
CA ALA A 637 -5.49 -14.48 -43.32
C ALA A 637 -4.06 -13.96 -43.11
N ALA A 638 -3.21 -14.09 -44.11
CA ALA A 638 -1.87 -13.51 -44.01
C ALA A 638 -1.95 -12.01 -43.69
N ALA A 639 -1.26 -11.57 -42.64
CA ALA A 639 -1.30 -10.19 -42.16
C ALA A 639 0.10 -9.74 -41.71
N LYS A 640 0.33 -8.44 -41.79
CA LYS A 640 1.53 -7.82 -41.23
C LYS A 640 1.17 -7.20 -39.89
N HIS A 641 1.98 -7.50 -38.89
CA HIS A 641 1.88 -6.91 -37.56
C HIS A 641 3.30 -6.50 -37.11
N PRO A 642 3.48 -5.31 -36.50
CA PRO A 642 4.83 -4.82 -36.15
C PRO A 642 5.62 -5.77 -35.24
N ALA A 643 4.93 -6.44 -34.33
CA ALA A 643 5.54 -7.40 -33.39
C ALA A 643 5.85 -8.75 -34.03
N LEU A 644 5.37 -9.08 -35.22
CA LEU A 644 5.38 -10.41 -35.79
C LEU A 644 6.22 -10.50 -37.07
N HIS A 645 6.78 -11.67 -37.32
CA HIS A 645 7.54 -11.96 -38.53
C HIS A 645 6.63 -11.85 -39.77
N PRO A 646 6.98 -11.03 -40.79
CA PRO A 646 6.09 -10.71 -41.92
C PRO A 646 5.68 -11.90 -42.78
N GLY A 647 6.48 -12.98 -42.79
CA GLY A 647 6.17 -14.22 -43.52
C GLY A 647 5.60 -15.34 -42.65
N GLN A 648 5.42 -15.12 -41.34
CA GLN A 648 4.93 -16.14 -40.40
C GLN A 648 3.93 -15.54 -39.44
N SER A 649 2.97 -14.78 -39.96
CA SER A 649 1.94 -14.10 -39.20
C SER A 649 0.60 -14.09 -39.91
N ALA A 650 -0.49 -14.17 -39.15
CA ALA A 650 -1.83 -14.13 -39.66
C ALA A 650 -2.76 -13.33 -38.73
N ALA A 651 -3.75 -12.67 -39.36
CA ALA A 651 -4.94 -12.19 -38.66
C ALA A 651 -5.90 -13.34 -38.42
N ILE A 652 -6.51 -13.36 -37.25
CA ILE A 652 -7.64 -14.23 -36.91
C ILE A 652 -8.92 -13.44 -37.27
N VAL A 653 -9.73 -13.98 -38.15
CA VAL A 653 -10.87 -13.27 -38.74
C VAL A 653 -12.16 -14.00 -38.45
N LEU A 654 -13.17 -13.27 -38.00
CA LEU A 654 -14.55 -13.71 -37.82
C LEU A 654 -15.47 -12.77 -38.62
N ASP A 655 -16.29 -13.31 -39.50
CA ASP A 655 -17.25 -12.54 -40.34
C ASP A 655 -16.62 -11.32 -41.07
N GLY A 656 -15.39 -11.51 -41.55
CA GLY A 656 -14.65 -10.45 -42.26
C GLY A 656 -13.96 -9.43 -41.36
N LYS A 657 -14.16 -9.46 -40.03
CA LYS A 657 -13.50 -8.59 -39.06
C LYS A 657 -12.29 -9.30 -38.42
N THR A 658 -11.16 -8.61 -38.38
CA THR A 658 -10.01 -9.09 -37.56
C THR A 658 -10.32 -8.97 -36.09
N ILE A 659 -10.25 -10.10 -35.39
CA ILE A 659 -10.49 -10.23 -33.95
C ILE A 659 -9.22 -10.54 -33.16
N GLY A 660 -8.12 -10.77 -33.85
CA GLY A 660 -6.83 -11.10 -33.19
C GLY A 660 -5.72 -11.34 -34.19
N VAL A 661 -4.57 -11.64 -33.65
CA VAL A 661 -3.35 -11.94 -34.41
C VAL A 661 -2.64 -13.17 -33.85
N ILE A 662 -1.92 -13.85 -34.72
CA ILE A 662 -1.06 -14.99 -34.38
C ILE A 662 0.19 -14.94 -35.24
N GLY A 663 1.36 -15.24 -34.67
CA GLY A 663 2.58 -15.32 -35.47
C GLY A 663 3.85 -15.52 -34.67
N THR A 664 4.93 -15.82 -35.38
CA THR A 664 6.27 -15.83 -34.84
C THR A 664 6.69 -14.41 -34.49
N VAL A 665 7.29 -14.19 -33.35
CA VAL A 665 7.81 -12.88 -32.93
C VAL A 665 8.82 -12.36 -33.95
N HIS A 666 8.79 -11.06 -34.22
CA HIS A 666 9.71 -10.45 -35.17
C HIS A 666 11.17 -10.58 -34.69
N PRO A 667 12.14 -10.96 -35.55
CA PRO A 667 13.53 -11.17 -35.13
C PRO A 667 14.18 -9.96 -34.44
N GLU A 668 13.76 -8.76 -34.78
CA GLU A 668 14.20 -7.54 -34.10
C GLU A 668 13.69 -7.49 -32.66
N LEU A 669 12.44 -7.88 -32.42
CA LEU A 669 11.88 -7.95 -31.07
C LEU A 669 12.55 -9.08 -30.27
N GLU A 670 12.76 -10.25 -30.88
CA GLU A 670 13.50 -11.35 -30.24
C GLU A 670 14.82 -10.85 -29.68
N ARG A 671 15.59 -10.10 -30.48
CA ARG A 671 16.87 -9.54 -30.07
C ARG A 671 16.73 -8.46 -29.00
N LYS A 672 15.75 -7.53 -29.14
CA LYS A 672 15.56 -6.42 -28.18
C LYS A 672 15.06 -6.89 -26.83
N PHE A 673 14.17 -7.88 -26.79
CA PHE A 673 13.70 -8.49 -25.54
C PHE A 673 14.73 -9.46 -24.94
N GLY A 674 15.66 -9.98 -25.75
CA GLY A 674 16.64 -10.98 -25.33
C GLY A 674 16.04 -12.38 -25.26
N LEU A 675 15.08 -12.69 -26.13
CA LEU A 675 14.51 -14.02 -26.26
C LEU A 675 15.54 -15.01 -26.81
N ASN A 676 15.55 -16.20 -26.26
CA ASN A 676 16.43 -17.30 -26.69
C ASN A 676 15.61 -18.31 -27.49
N GLY A 677 15.78 -18.31 -28.82
CA GLY A 677 15.05 -19.19 -29.71
C GLY A 677 13.68 -18.70 -30.16
N ARG A 678 13.10 -19.44 -31.10
CA ARG A 678 11.82 -19.11 -31.74
C ARG A 678 10.72 -19.00 -30.69
N THR A 679 10.01 -17.88 -30.73
CA THR A 679 8.87 -17.58 -29.88
C THR A 679 7.65 -17.23 -30.72
N ILE A 680 6.50 -17.78 -30.42
CA ILE A 680 5.28 -17.58 -31.18
C ILE A 680 4.18 -17.12 -30.22
N VAL A 681 3.40 -16.12 -30.64
CA VAL A 681 2.38 -15.49 -29.81
C VAL A 681 1.03 -15.41 -30.53
N PHE A 682 -0.06 -15.38 -29.77
CA PHE A 682 -1.36 -14.93 -30.23
C PHE A 682 -1.96 -13.93 -29.25
N GLU A 683 -2.85 -13.08 -29.76
CA GLU A 683 -3.68 -12.21 -28.97
C GLU A 683 -5.06 -12.08 -29.64
N ILE A 684 -6.15 -12.30 -28.90
CA ILE A 684 -7.53 -12.36 -29.41
C ILE A 684 -8.44 -11.50 -28.53
N GLU A 685 -9.38 -10.77 -29.13
CA GLU A 685 -10.46 -10.09 -28.42
C GLU A 685 -11.36 -11.13 -27.72
N TRP A 686 -11.40 -11.10 -26.39
CA TRP A 686 -12.22 -12.03 -25.62
C TRP A 686 -13.71 -11.92 -25.95
N SER A 687 -14.20 -10.71 -26.21
CA SER A 687 -15.60 -10.43 -26.59
C SER A 687 -16.03 -11.13 -27.88
N ALA A 688 -15.09 -11.44 -28.76
CA ALA A 688 -15.37 -12.13 -30.02
C ALA A 688 -15.49 -13.64 -29.90
N ILE A 689 -15.02 -14.24 -28.75
CA ILE A 689 -14.99 -15.68 -28.55
C ILE A 689 -15.74 -16.13 -27.27
N ASN A 690 -16.31 -15.22 -26.49
CA ASN A 690 -17.03 -15.54 -25.26
C ASN A 690 -18.46 -16.05 -25.45
N THR A 691 -18.90 -16.16 -26.69
CA THR A 691 -20.23 -16.64 -27.07
C THR A 691 -20.08 -17.85 -27.98
N LYS A 692 -20.88 -18.88 -27.73
CA LYS A 692 -20.93 -20.06 -28.57
C LYS A 692 -22.25 -20.17 -29.31
N VAL A 693 -22.23 -20.77 -30.47
CA VAL A 693 -23.43 -21.18 -31.18
C VAL A 693 -24.04 -22.41 -30.49
N ILE A 694 -25.34 -22.39 -30.28
CA ILE A 694 -26.08 -23.57 -29.76
C ILE A 694 -26.18 -24.58 -30.90
N PRO A 695 -25.59 -25.79 -30.75
CA PRO A 695 -25.65 -26.79 -31.81
C PRO A 695 -27.08 -27.27 -32.04
N GLU A 696 -27.48 -27.34 -33.30
CA GLU A 696 -28.74 -27.96 -33.70
C GLU A 696 -28.49 -29.42 -34.06
N ALA A 697 -29.40 -30.27 -33.64
CA ALA A 697 -29.32 -31.69 -34.00
C ALA A 697 -29.61 -31.90 -35.50
N VAL A 698 -28.65 -32.51 -36.17
CA VAL A 698 -28.79 -32.91 -37.58
C VAL A 698 -28.96 -34.41 -37.63
N ALA A 699 -29.93 -34.90 -38.46
CA ALA A 699 -30.13 -36.33 -38.60
C ALA A 699 -28.87 -37.01 -39.18
N LEU A 700 -28.44 -38.09 -38.56
CA LEU A 700 -27.33 -38.87 -39.04
C LEU A 700 -27.76 -39.66 -40.27
N SER A 701 -26.94 -39.65 -41.32
CA SER A 701 -27.19 -40.48 -42.51
C SER A 701 -27.03 -41.97 -42.15
N LYS A 702 -27.93 -42.79 -42.66
CA LYS A 702 -27.89 -44.23 -42.56
C LYS A 702 -27.03 -44.90 -43.67
N PHE A 703 -26.57 -44.10 -44.64
CA PHE A 703 -25.85 -44.55 -45.80
C PHE A 703 -24.33 -44.36 -45.62
N PRO A 704 -23.51 -45.22 -46.24
CA PRO A 704 -22.06 -45.13 -46.13
C PRO A 704 -21.50 -43.86 -46.71
N SER A 705 -20.48 -43.31 -46.10
CA SER A 705 -19.69 -42.22 -46.67
C SER A 705 -18.59 -42.78 -47.60
N ASN A 706 -18.24 -41.99 -48.61
CA ASN A 706 -17.15 -42.29 -49.52
C ASN A 706 -16.07 -41.23 -49.44
N ARG A 707 -14.83 -41.63 -49.33
CA ARG A 707 -13.69 -40.78 -49.38
C ARG A 707 -13.04 -40.78 -50.76
N ARG A 708 -12.74 -39.62 -51.30
CA ARG A 708 -11.91 -39.41 -52.48
C ARG A 708 -10.81 -38.38 -52.17
N ASP A 709 -9.60 -38.73 -52.52
CA ASP A 709 -8.45 -37.85 -52.36
C ASP A 709 -8.11 -37.21 -53.69
N ILE A 710 -7.90 -35.91 -53.69
CA ILE A 710 -7.41 -35.14 -54.83
C ILE A 710 -6.10 -34.51 -54.48
N ALA A 711 -5.15 -34.49 -55.42
CA ALA A 711 -3.89 -33.78 -55.29
C ALA A 711 -3.88 -32.64 -56.32
N VAL A 712 -3.82 -31.44 -55.86
CA VAL A 712 -3.84 -30.22 -56.72
C VAL A 712 -2.56 -29.43 -56.56
N VAL A 713 -1.91 -29.09 -57.68
CA VAL A 713 -0.72 -28.23 -57.72
C VAL A 713 -1.18 -26.79 -57.93
N VAL A 714 -0.78 -25.94 -57.03
CA VAL A 714 -1.12 -24.51 -57.03
C VAL A 714 0.12 -23.66 -56.77
N ASP A 715 0.02 -22.36 -57.07
CA ASP A 715 1.06 -21.40 -56.72
C ASP A 715 1.27 -21.33 -55.20
N ASP A 716 2.50 -21.15 -54.75
CA ASP A 716 2.86 -21.07 -53.32
C ASP A 716 2.09 -19.97 -52.57
N ALA A 717 1.72 -18.88 -53.28
CA ALA A 717 0.98 -17.79 -52.70
C ALA A 717 -0.50 -18.13 -52.37
N VAL A 718 -1.05 -19.20 -52.97
CA VAL A 718 -2.43 -19.64 -52.75
C VAL A 718 -2.57 -20.27 -51.37
N ALA A 719 -3.42 -19.71 -50.55
CA ALA A 719 -3.71 -20.25 -49.21
C ALA A 719 -4.49 -21.58 -49.29
N SER A 720 -4.02 -22.62 -48.65
CA SER A 720 -4.71 -23.93 -48.61
C SER A 720 -6.14 -23.86 -48.08
N GLY A 721 -6.38 -22.95 -47.09
CA GLY A 721 -7.73 -22.70 -46.57
C GLY A 721 -8.73 -22.19 -47.62
N ASP A 722 -8.27 -21.42 -48.59
CA ASP A 722 -9.13 -20.92 -49.66
C ASP A 722 -9.51 -22.02 -50.66
N ILE A 723 -8.59 -22.98 -50.89
CA ILE A 723 -8.87 -24.17 -51.67
C ILE A 723 -9.93 -25.03 -50.98
N VAL A 724 -9.74 -25.31 -49.67
CA VAL A 724 -10.70 -26.10 -48.90
C VAL A 724 -12.07 -25.43 -48.88
N LYS A 725 -12.14 -24.10 -48.64
CA LYS A 725 -13.39 -23.36 -48.72
C LYS A 725 -14.04 -23.47 -50.10
N ALA A 726 -13.29 -23.38 -51.18
CA ALA A 726 -13.80 -23.53 -52.53
C ALA A 726 -14.30 -24.95 -52.79
N CYS A 727 -13.63 -25.98 -52.31
CA CYS A 727 -14.14 -27.36 -52.37
C CYS A 727 -15.47 -27.48 -51.65
N LEU A 728 -15.59 -27.00 -50.43
CA LEU A 728 -16.83 -27.07 -49.63
C LEU A 728 -17.99 -26.30 -50.31
N ALA A 729 -17.70 -25.13 -50.85
CA ALA A 729 -18.71 -24.30 -51.53
C ALA A 729 -19.25 -24.93 -52.81
N GLN A 730 -18.40 -25.70 -53.56
CA GLN A 730 -18.73 -26.29 -54.84
C GLN A 730 -19.20 -27.76 -54.69
N GLY A 731 -18.94 -28.40 -53.60
CA GLY A 731 -19.19 -29.85 -53.41
C GLY A 731 -20.66 -30.26 -53.36
N GLY A 732 -21.59 -29.28 -53.36
CA GLY A 732 -23.03 -29.53 -53.39
C GLY A 732 -23.54 -30.29 -52.16
N GLU A 733 -24.65 -30.96 -52.32
CA GLU A 733 -25.32 -31.67 -51.22
C GLU A 733 -24.56 -32.92 -50.74
N PHE A 734 -23.71 -33.50 -51.60
CA PHE A 734 -22.99 -34.74 -51.27
C PHE A 734 -21.71 -34.52 -50.48
N LEU A 735 -21.01 -33.39 -50.65
CA LEU A 735 -19.79 -33.13 -49.93
C LEU A 735 -20.07 -32.72 -48.46
N LYS A 736 -19.61 -33.57 -47.51
CA LYS A 736 -19.80 -33.32 -46.08
C LYS A 736 -18.56 -32.68 -45.42
N ASP A 737 -17.37 -33.03 -45.94
CA ASP A 737 -16.11 -32.50 -45.44
C ASP A 737 -15.02 -32.47 -46.50
N ALA A 738 -14.11 -31.50 -46.38
CA ALA A 738 -12.91 -31.38 -47.21
C ALA A 738 -11.72 -31.09 -46.29
N LYS A 739 -10.75 -31.95 -46.23
CA LYS A 739 -9.62 -31.88 -45.28
C LYS A 739 -8.28 -31.94 -46.03
N LEU A 740 -7.45 -30.90 -45.88
CA LEU A 740 -6.06 -30.95 -46.25
C LEU A 740 -5.32 -31.94 -45.35
N PHE A 741 -4.62 -32.93 -45.93
CA PHE A 741 -3.88 -33.91 -45.15
C PHE A 741 -2.40 -34.00 -45.52
N ASP A 742 -1.99 -33.47 -46.71
CA ASP A 742 -0.57 -33.40 -47.08
C ASP A 742 -0.28 -32.14 -47.91
N VAL A 743 0.91 -31.59 -47.72
CA VAL A 743 1.48 -30.47 -48.46
C VAL A 743 2.89 -30.88 -48.92
N TYR A 744 3.05 -31.00 -50.23
CA TYR A 744 4.33 -31.40 -50.77
C TYR A 744 4.96 -30.30 -51.65
N VAL A 745 6.22 -30.04 -51.37
CA VAL A 745 7.08 -29.15 -52.14
C VAL A 745 8.37 -29.92 -52.47
N GLY A 746 8.72 -30.04 -53.72
CA GLY A 746 9.93 -30.76 -54.08
C GLY A 746 9.89 -31.44 -55.48
N LYS A 747 10.69 -32.49 -55.68
CA LYS A 747 10.83 -33.11 -57.00
C LYS A 747 9.51 -33.53 -57.63
N GLY A 748 9.20 -33.04 -58.82
CA GLY A 748 7.93 -33.27 -59.55
C GLY A 748 6.86 -32.19 -59.32
N VAL A 749 7.16 -31.14 -58.59
CA VAL A 749 6.37 -29.89 -58.46
C VAL A 749 7.25 -28.76 -58.99
N GLU A 750 6.69 -27.89 -59.86
CA GLU A 750 7.43 -26.75 -60.42
C GLU A 750 7.86 -25.78 -59.32
N ASP A 751 9.01 -25.11 -59.49
CA ASP A 751 9.49 -24.07 -58.61
C ASP A 751 8.46 -22.95 -58.41
N GLY A 752 8.18 -22.53 -57.13
CA GLY A 752 7.15 -21.57 -56.82
C GLY A 752 5.73 -22.13 -56.73
N LYS A 753 5.61 -23.47 -56.81
CA LYS A 753 4.33 -24.17 -56.62
C LYS A 753 4.42 -25.22 -55.49
N LYS A 754 3.25 -25.60 -54.98
CA LYS A 754 3.05 -26.65 -54.00
C LYS A 754 1.92 -27.58 -54.42
N SER A 755 2.02 -28.83 -54.03
CA SER A 755 0.97 -29.83 -54.18
C SER A 755 0.18 -29.96 -52.88
N LEU A 756 -1.13 -29.81 -52.90
CA LEU A 756 -2.03 -29.96 -51.79
C LEU A 756 -2.87 -31.21 -51.95
N ALA A 757 -2.77 -32.16 -51.02
CA ALA A 757 -3.60 -33.36 -51.00
C ALA A 757 -4.80 -33.14 -50.09
N ILE A 758 -5.98 -33.25 -50.64
CA ILE A 758 -7.25 -32.94 -50.00
C ILE A 758 -8.15 -34.16 -50.02
N ALA A 759 -8.57 -34.58 -48.84
CA ALA A 759 -9.56 -35.66 -48.68
C ALA A 759 -10.96 -35.08 -48.75
N LEU A 760 -11.78 -35.56 -49.68
CA LEU A 760 -13.17 -35.19 -49.84
C LEU A 760 -14.05 -36.33 -49.29
N THR A 761 -14.91 -36.00 -48.32
CA THR A 761 -15.87 -36.97 -47.75
C THR A 761 -17.24 -36.71 -48.31
N LEU A 762 -17.75 -37.64 -49.09
CA LEU A 762 -19.03 -37.56 -49.78
C LEU A 762 -20.04 -38.51 -49.15
N GLN A 763 -21.27 -38.03 -48.90
CA GLN A 763 -22.36 -38.86 -48.33
C GLN A 763 -23.72 -38.22 -48.68
N SER A 764 -24.71 -39.06 -49.00
CA SER A 764 -26.09 -38.62 -49.12
C SER A 764 -26.89 -39.00 -47.84
N ALA A 765 -27.88 -38.16 -47.50
CA ALA A 765 -28.84 -38.46 -46.44
C ALA A 765 -29.99 -39.41 -46.91
N GLU A 766 -30.16 -39.57 -48.19
CA GLU A 766 -31.34 -40.21 -48.80
C GLU A 766 -31.05 -41.61 -49.41
N ARG A 767 -29.83 -41.81 -49.95
CA ARG A 767 -29.42 -43.05 -50.62
C ARG A 767 -27.93 -43.33 -50.57
N THR A 768 -27.55 -44.52 -50.89
CA THR A 768 -26.13 -44.81 -51.14
C THR A 768 -25.71 -44.10 -52.44
N LEU A 769 -24.54 -43.43 -52.42
CA LEU A 769 -24.00 -42.77 -53.62
C LEU A 769 -23.49 -43.79 -54.61
N GLU A 770 -23.79 -43.56 -55.86
CA GLU A 770 -23.24 -44.31 -57.01
C GLU A 770 -21.92 -43.71 -57.49
N ASP A 771 -21.10 -44.43 -58.18
CA ASP A 771 -19.80 -43.96 -58.70
C ASP A 771 -19.96 -42.71 -59.58
N ALA A 772 -21.04 -42.61 -60.33
CA ALA A 772 -21.35 -41.43 -61.15
C ALA A 772 -21.61 -40.17 -60.31
N ASP A 773 -22.30 -40.29 -59.17
CA ASP A 773 -22.53 -39.17 -58.24
C ASP A 773 -21.19 -38.67 -57.66
N ILE A 774 -20.36 -39.60 -57.28
CA ILE A 774 -19.05 -39.33 -56.66
C ILE A 774 -18.12 -38.68 -57.68
N ALA A 775 -18.02 -39.25 -58.89
CA ALA A 775 -17.23 -38.72 -59.99
C ALA A 775 -17.66 -37.30 -60.39
N GLY A 776 -18.98 -37.12 -60.58
CA GLY A 776 -19.51 -35.80 -60.92
C GLY A 776 -19.26 -34.71 -59.88
N ALA A 777 -19.36 -35.02 -58.58
CA ALA A 777 -19.04 -34.08 -57.51
C ALA A 777 -17.54 -33.77 -57.49
N VAL A 778 -16.66 -34.74 -57.61
CA VAL A 778 -15.21 -34.54 -57.69
C VAL A 778 -14.81 -33.71 -58.90
N GLU A 779 -15.33 -34.05 -60.10
CA GLU A 779 -15.05 -33.27 -61.33
C GLU A 779 -15.49 -31.82 -61.21
N ALA A 780 -16.68 -31.57 -60.66
CA ALA A 780 -17.15 -30.18 -60.41
C ALA A 780 -16.25 -29.40 -59.46
N ILE A 781 -15.79 -30.04 -58.37
CA ILE A 781 -14.85 -29.45 -57.39
C ILE A 781 -13.51 -29.12 -58.07
N VAL A 782 -12.95 -30.10 -58.80
CA VAL A 782 -11.66 -29.92 -59.48
C VAL A 782 -11.77 -28.83 -60.54
N ALA A 783 -12.80 -28.82 -61.37
CA ALA A 783 -13.02 -27.77 -62.36
C ALA A 783 -13.10 -26.37 -61.72
N HIS A 784 -13.83 -26.27 -60.62
CA HIS A 784 -13.96 -25.00 -59.89
C HIS A 784 -12.64 -24.50 -59.31
N VAL A 785 -11.92 -25.38 -58.63
CA VAL A 785 -10.60 -25.08 -58.03
C VAL A 785 -9.59 -24.71 -59.14
N SER A 786 -9.59 -25.43 -60.25
CA SER A 786 -8.74 -25.13 -61.40
C SER A 786 -9.07 -23.76 -62.00
N ALA A 787 -10.35 -23.46 -62.21
CA ALA A 787 -10.78 -22.17 -62.79
C ALA A 787 -10.43 -21.00 -61.87
N LYS A 788 -10.61 -21.15 -60.56
CA LYS A 788 -10.45 -20.06 -59.59
C LYS A 788 -8.99 -19.82 -59.19
N PHE A 789 -8.18 -20.86 -59.08
CA PHE A 789 -6.83 -20.76 -58.53
C PHE A 789 -5.74 -21.20 -59.52
N GLY A 790 -6.09 -21.52 -60.75
CA GLY A 790 -5.13 -22.06 -61.72
C GLY A 790 -4.55 -23.42 -61.30
N ALA A 791 -5.30 -24.15 -60.46
CA ALA A 791 -4.84 -25.44 -59.97
C ALA A 791 -4.82 -26.51 -61.04
N THR A 792 -3.80 -27.38 -61.05
CA THR A 792 -3.73 -28.55 -61.94
C THR A 792 -3.74 -29.83 -61.06
N LEU A 793 -4.46 -30.86 -61.53
CA LEU A 793 -4.36 -32.17 -60.85
C LEU A 793 -2.92 -32.73 -61.00
N ARG A 794 -2.43 -33.28 -59.90
CA ARG A 794 -1.20 -34.06 -59.93
C ARG A 794 -1.57 -35.55 -60.09
N ASP A 795 -1.01 -36.17 -61.13
CA ASP A 795 -1.14 -37.60 -61.41
C ASP A 795 -0.46 -38.46 -60.34
#